data_5725f32470b5ec51d23ddc79ce466f93
#
_entry.id   5725f32470b5ec51d23ddc79ce466f93
#
_cell.length_a   1.000
_cell.length_b   1.000
_cell.length_c   1.000
_cell.angle_alpha   90.00
_cell.angle_beta   90.00
_cell.angle_gamma   90.00
#
_symmetry.space_group_name_H-M   'P 1'
#
loop_
_entity.id
_entity.type
_entity.pdbx_description
1 polymer ?
#
loop_
_entity_poly.entity_id
_entity_poly.type
_entity_poly.pdbx_seq_one_letter_code
_entity_poly.pdbx_strand_id
1 'polypeptide(L)'
;MKNLRTYLSTILLVAACLNLAAGEPVRISLDGEWEFRQAGEDTWRNATVPGCVHTDLLAHNAIEDPFYGRNEKSLQWIGEKDWEYRKTFYIDENVVSAVSNVWLVLEGVDTYATVSVNGLPVVETGNMFRTYRVDLKNILRNGENEISVKFESVFKRDFPKYLDAPYKLQAWPNNDQSDIWLSLYARKAGYNYGWDWGPRLITTGLWKPVYIETWKDWKIESVQLKTLTLDGVSVKSGKAAKARMQADVHIESEVETQAEITVLCDGKKVYKEKVQIGKGDNLVPCLFTVRNPELWWSNGLGKAALHDFEVAVETDGSKSSFTEKAGIRTAEIIREDDSRGRSLSIRLNGTDVFCKGANWIPIDNFPNRKNRADYDRLISDATACNMNMLRVWGGGLYEGEDFYNVCDSLGIMIWQDMAFACGMFPSDQEYLDNVAEEVKDNVRRLRNHPSLVLWCGNNENEISYFEWGWKRTLTPSQQEDYETGLKKLFYEVIPEAIASEDDTRYYHPSSPSTGHSGVPYSMGDAHMWSVWKGGWVEEYLKPENIARFMSEYGFIAYPDMISLEKFIPSWDMSASSGSMLAHHRAYDDVTRDPEYSNKMIARYMSRYAWIPEKFEDFVYMTQWFQAEVVKVAMEAHRRAKPYCMGTLYWQINDCWPAISWSSIDYYGRWKALQYYARRAYVPILASPYIDKEGNIAVKVVSDRAESFNGVLETIVMDFDGKVITEQKMDCCLKANEAKDIMTIDGKELEGNRFLLVSLTEGGKTISENTFFSRYVNEYEYGRPSVNIKAVQIQDGVELTITSDRLARGFRLFTDNDEDFFEDNYIDLVPGREYKLKVRTKTTAEEFKTTIKYQTL
;
A
#
# COMPACT_ATOMS: atom_id res chain seq x y z
N MET A 1 -7.45 -56.68 10.00
CA MET A 1 -6.19 -55.93 10.15
C MET A 1 -6.06 -54.87 9.06
N LYS A 2 -7.00 -53.91 9.05
CA LYS A 2 -7.02 -52.79 8.10
C LYS A 2 -7.71 -51.57 8.72
N ASN A 3 -7.46 -51.25 10.00
CA ASN A 3 -8.02 -50.05 10.66
C ASN A 3 -7.10 -49.55 11.79
N LEU A 4 -5.76 -49.59 11.59
CA LEU A 4 -4.84 -49.07 12.60
C LEU A 4 -3.69 -48.24 12.01
N ARG A 5 -3.88 -47.63 10.85
CA ARG A 5 -2.85 -46.81 10.20
C ARG A 5 -3.24 -45.35 9.90
N THR A 6 -4.36 -44.86 10.42
CA THR A 6 -4.86 -43.49 10.13
C THR A 6 -4.87 -42.56 11.36
N TYR A 7 -4.26 -42.95 12.48
CA TYR A 7 -4.17 -42.11 13.68
C TYR A 7 -2.74 -41.90 14.18
N LEU A 8 -1.75 -41.88 13.30
CA LEU A 8 -0.34 -41.65 13.66
C LEU A 8 0.32 -40.54 12.84
N SER A 9 -0.42 -39.52 12.52
CA SER A 9 0.19 -38.30 11.98
C SER A 9 -0.33 -37.12 12.81
N THR A 10 0.60 -36.43 13.44
CA THR A 10 0.46 -35.17 14.18
C THR A 10 0.11 -35.30 15.68
N ILE A 11 0.81 -36.17 16.43
CA ILE A 11 1.17 -35.81 17.78
C ILE A 11 2.64 -35.45 17.77
N LEU A 12 2.95 -34.20 17.38
CA LEU A 12 4.18 -33.57 17.82
C LEU A 12 3.98 -33.25 19.30
N LEU A 13 4.33 -34.25 20.14
CA LEU A 13 4.52 -34.04 21.57
C LEU A 13 5.73 -33.08 21.69
N VAL A 14 5.49 -31.80 21.79
CA VAL A 14 6.44 -30.88 22.41
C VAL A 14 6.31 -31.17 23.93
N ALA A 15 6.84 -32.29 24.37
CA ALA A 15 7.24 -32.48 25.75
C ALA A 15 8.56 -31.69 25.96
N ALA A 16 8.51 -30.37 25.76
CA ALA A 16 9.43 -29.53 26.46
C ALA A 16 9.00 -29.62 27.93
N CYS A 17 9.86 -30.11 28.80
CA CYS A 17 9.81 -29.77 30.21
C CYS A 17 9.98 -28.26 30.25
N LEU A 18 8.88 -27.52 30.12
CA LEU A 18 8.83 -26.09 30.29
C LEU A 18 9.10 -25.86 31.77
N ASN A 19 10.36 -25.55 32.12
CA ASN A 19 10.63 -24.69 33.26
C ASN A 19 9.95 -23.36 32.86
N LEU A 20 8.67 -23.22 33.22
CA LEU A 20 7.95 -21.94 33.09
C LEU A 20 8.61 -20.99 34.06
N ALA A 21 9.68 -20.32 33.55
CA ALA A 21 10.31 -19.22 34.27
C ALA A 21 9.30 -18.06 34.28
N ALA A 22 9.17 -17.40 35.40
CA ALA A 22 8.38 -16.17 35.46
C ALA A 22 9.01 -15.20 34.43
N GLY A 23 8.15 -14.41 33.78
CA GLY A 23 8.59 -13.39 32.81
C GLY A 23 8.49 -13.76 31.33
N GLU A 24 8.56 -15.04 30.94
CA GLU A 24 8.40 -15.42 29.54
C GLU A 24 6.98 -15.92 29.25
N PRO A 25 6.19 -15.23 28.40
CA PRO A 25 4.92 -15.75 27.96
C PRO A 25 5.12 -16.94 27.01
N VAL A 26 4.32 -17.99 27.21
CA VAL A 26 4.27 -19.15 26.32
C VAL A 26 3.02 -19.05 25.46
N ARG A 27 3.19 -19.17 24.13
CA ARG A 27 2.08 -19.18 23.17
C ARG A 27 1.83 -20.61 22.67
N ILE A 28 0.58 -21.04 22.80
CA ILE A 28 0.10 -22.30 22.28
C ILE A 28 -0.80 -21.97 21.08
N SER A 29 -0.30 -22.17 19.86
CA SER A 29 -1.05 -21.85 18.64
C SER A 29 -2.30 -22.73 18.51
N LEU A 30 -3.40 -22.11 18.15
CA LEU A 30 -4.63 -22.76 17.73
C LEU A 30 -4.83 -22.65 16.21
N ASP A 31 -3.87 -22.13 15.47
CA ASP A 31 -3.89 -22.05 14.01
C ASP A 31 -3.93 -23.46 13.37
N GLY A 32 -4.08 -23.48 12.03
CA GLY A 32 -4.08 -24.71 11.22
C GLY A 32 -5.48 -25.28 11.00
N GLU A 33 -5.64 -26.57 11.21
CA GLU A 33 -6.89 -27.27 10.91
C GLU A 33 -7.99 -26.94 11.92
N TRP A 34 -9.14 -26.52 11.41
CA TRP A 34 -10.42 -26.32 12.09
C TRP A 34 -11.53 -27.03 11.32
N GLU A 35 -12.75 -26.97 11.83
CA GLU A 35 -13.96 -27.36 11.11
C GLU A 35 -14.89 -26.15 10.97
N PHE A 36 -15.59 -26.04 9.84
CA PHE A 36 -16.60 -25.01 9.62
C PHE A 36 -17.88 -25.57 9.00
N ARG A 37 -18.98 -24.81 9.14
CA ARG A 37 -20.25 -25.08 8.48
C ARG A 37 -21.07 -23.78 8.35
N GLN A 38 -22.03 -23.77 7.43
CA GLN A 38 -23.11 -22.79 7.51
C GLN A 38 -23.96 -23.08 8.74
N ALA A 39 -24.33 -22.05 9.48
CA ALA A 39 -25.12 -22.23 10.70
C ALA A 39 -26.48 -22.89 10.40
N GLY A 40 -26.80 -23.93 11.15
CA GLY A 40 -28.00 -24.74 10.97
C GLY A 40 -27.85 -25.94 10.03
N GLU A 41 -26.70 -26.15 9.39
CA GLU A 41 -26.39 -27.39 8.67
C GLU A 41 -25.81 -28.43 9.61
N ASP A 42 -26.03 -29.72 9.32
CA ASP A 42 -25.50 -30.82 10.15
C ASP A 42 -24.05 -31.16 9.81
N THR A 43 -23.60 -30.88 8.59
CA THR A 43 -22.30 -31.33 8.07
C THR A 43 -21.18 -30.33 8.33
N TRP A 44 -20.18 -30.74 9.08
CA TRP A 44 -18.92 -30.01 9.25
C TRP A 44 -17.94 -30.37 8.15
N ARG A 45 -17.15 -29.38 7.72
CA ARG A 45 -16.09 -29.51 6.73
C ARG A 45 -14.80 -28.97 7.32
N ASN A 46 -13.65 -29.41 6.81
CA ASN A 46 -12.37 -28.87 7.25
C ASN A 46 -12.22 -27.40 6.84
N ALA A 47 -11.64 -26.62 7.72
CA ALA A 47 -11.28 -25.21 7.50
C ALA A 47 -9.82 -24.99 7.85
N THR A 48 -9.29 -23.84 7.41
CA THR A 48 -7.94 -23.40 7.77
C THR A 48 -8.00 -22.04 8.48
N VAL A 49 -7.35 -21.92 9.63
CA VAL A 49 -7.19 -20.66 10.36
C VAL A 49 -5.69 -20.35 10.45
N PRO A 50 -5.25 -19.12 10.12
CA PRO A 50 -6.02 -17.99 9.60
C PRO A 50 -6.67 -18.25 8.24
N GLY A 51 -7.92 -17.77 8.08
CA GLY A 51 -8.68 -18.00 6.87
C GLY A 51 -10.03 -17.28 6.85
N CYS A 52 -10.81 -17.55 5.81
CA CYS A 52 -12.19 -17.09 5.71
C CYS A 52 -13.07 -18.12 4.99
N VAL A 53 -14.38 -17.99 5.16
CA VAL A 53 -15.38 -18.89 4.57
C VAL A 53 -15.19 -19.07 3.06
N HIS A 54 -14.88 -18.00 2.32
CA HIS A 54 -14.68 -18.09 0.88
C HIS A 54 -13.51 -19.01 0.50
N THR A 55 -12.38 -18.88 1.19
CA THR A 55 -11.20 -19.73 0.94
C THR A 55 -11.45 -21.17 1.34
N ASP A 56 -12.20 -21.40 2.41
CA ASP A 56 -12.56 -22.75 2.84
C ASP A 56 -13.55 -23.43 1.87
N LEU A 57 -14.55 -22.68 1.37
CA LEU A 57 -15.47 -23.17 0.33
C LEU A 57 -14.74 -23.49 -0.97
N LEU A 58 -13.77 -22.65 -1.38
CA LEU A 58 -12.92 -22.91 -2.53
C LEU A 58 -12.11 -24.20 -2.37
N ALA A 59 -11.50 -24.41 -1.20
CA ALA A 59 -10.70 -25.62 -0.91
C ALA A 59 -11.53 -26.90 -1.03
N HIS A 60 -12.85 -26.83 -0.80
CA HIS A 60 -13.80 -27.93 -0.98
C HIS A 60 -14.43 -28.00 -2.37
N ASN A 61 -14.07 -27.15 -3.32
CA ASN A 61 -14.75 -27.01 -4.62
C ASN A 61 -16.28 -26.80 -4.47
N ALA A 62 -16.69 -26.15 -3.39
CA ALA A 62 -18.09 -25.86 -3.12
C ALA A 62 -18.59 -24.59 -3.83
N ILE A 63 -17.65 -23.77 -4.28
CA ILE A 63 -17.90 -22.59 -5.11
C ILE A 63 -16.87 -22.53 -6.25
N GLU A 64 -17.28 -21.88 -7.34
CA GLU A 64 -16.37 -21.55 -8.43
C GLU A 64 -15.41 -20.42 -8.03
N ASP A 65 -14.27 -20.30 -8.76
CA ASP A 65 -13.32 -19.21 -8.53
C ASP A 65 -14.02 -17.85 -8.67
N PRO A 66 -14.13 -17.05 -7.58
CA PRO A 66 -14.79 -15.74 -7.62
C PRO A 66 -14.13 -14.74 -8.56
N PHE A 67 -12.86 -14.96 -8.93
CA PHE A 67 -12.07 -14.08 -9.78
C PHE A 67 -12.18 -14.41 -11.27
N TYR A 68 -12.93 -15.45 -11.64
CA TYR A 68 -13.12 -15.82 -13.04
C TYR A 68 -14.47 -15.34 -13.58
N GLY A 69 -14.42 -14.60 -14.67
CA GLY A 69 -15.59 -14.16 -15.43
C GLY A 69 -16.56 -13.33 -14.58
N ARG A 70 -17.72 -13.91 -14.30
CA ARG A 70 -18.81 -13.26 -13.53
C ARG A 70 -19.15 -14.00 -12.24
N ASN A 71 -18.30 -14.91 -11.80
CA ASN A 71 -18.60 -15.81 -10.67
C ASN A 71 -18.86 -15.04 -9.37
N GLU A 72 -18.14 -13.91 -9.15
CA GLU A 72 -18.36 -13.04 -7.98
C GLU A 72 -19.84 -12.72 -7.74
N LYS A 73 -20.61 -12.50 -8.80
CA LYS A 73 -22.03 -12.14 -8.69
C LYS A 73 -22.91 -13.26 -8.12
N SER A 74 -22.52 -14.52 -8.33
CA SER A 74 -23.26 -15.69 -7.82
C SER A 74 -22.91 -16.03 -6.36
N LEU A 75 -21.91 -15.39 -5.77
CA LEU A 75 -21.36 -15.72 -4.44
C LEU A 75 -21.78 -14.75 -3.33
N GLN A 76 -22.66 -13.81 -3.62
CA GLN A 76 -23.13 -12.80 -2.66
C GLN A 76 -23.82 -13.41 -1.45
N TRP A 77 -24.44 -14.57 -1.60
CA TRP A 77 -25.14 -15.31 -0.55
C TRP A 77 -24.23 -15.68 0.63
N ILE A 78 -22.91 -15.79 0.41
CA ILE A 78 -21.95 -16.19 1.46
C ILE A 78 -21.91 -15.16 2.59
N GLY A 79 -21.85 -13.87 2.25
CA GLY A 79 -21.88 -12.76 3.22
C GLY A 79 -23.24 -12.60 3.94
N GLU A 80 -24.31 -13.16 3.37
CA GLU A 80 -25.66 -13.07 3.94
C GLU A 80 -25.96 -14.17 4.99
N LYS A 81 -25.09 -15.20 5.07
CA LYS A 81 -25.29 -16.35 5.96
C LYS A 81 -24.47 -16.20 7.24
N ASP A 82 -24.96 -16.89 8.28
CA ASP A 82 -24.20 -17.10 9.50
C ASP A 82 -23.33 -18.35 9.32
N TRP A 83 -22.16 -18.34 9.94
CA TRP A 83 -21.18 -19.41 9.85
C TRP A 83 -20.70 -19.84 11.21
N GLU A 84 -20.30 -21.10 11.36
CA GLU A 84 -19.75 -21.65 12.58
C GLU A 84 -18.39 -22.27 12.30
N TYR A 85 -17.43 -22.01 13.18
CA TYR A 85 -16.11 -22.64 13.22
C TYR A 85 -15.93 -23.32 14.56
N ARG A 86 -15.19 -24.44 14.59
CA ARG A 86 -14.80 -25.08 15.84
C ARG A 86 -13.46 -25.78 15.71
N LYS A 87 -12.78 -25.93 16.86
CA LYS A 87 -11.55 -26.70 16.99
C LYS A 87 -11.51 -27.36 18.37
N THR A 88 -11.18 -28.65 18.38
CA THR A 88 -10.76 -29.34 19.58
C THR A 88 -9.25 -29.20 19.76
N PHE A 89 -8.80 -28.86 20.96
CA PHE A 89 -7.39 -28.73 21.31
C PHE A 89 -7.09 -29.28 22.69
N TYR A 90 -5.82 -29.57 22.95
CA TYR A 90 -5.38 -30.21 24.17
C TYR A 90 -4.46 -29.28 24.97
N ILE A 91 -4.74 -29.15 26.27
CA ILE A 91 -3.90 -28.41 27.23
C ILE A 91 -3.32 -29.37 28.24
N ASP A 92 -1.97 -29.32 28.40
CA ASP A 92 -1.27 -30.13 29.39
C ASP A 92 -1.63 -29.66 30.81
N GLU A 93 -1.84 -30.59 31.71
CA GLU A 93 -2.19 -30.37 33.13
C GLU A 93 -1.20 -29.42 33.83
N ASN A 94 0.07 -29.53 33.49
CA ASN A 94 1.12 -28.72 34.09
C ASN A 94 1.08 -27.26 33.66
N VAL A 95 0.53 -26.94 32.47
CA VAL A 95 0.49 -25.58 31.96
C VAL A 95 -0.46 -24.72 32.79
N VAL A 96 -1.71 -25.11 32.94
CA VAL A 96 -2.72 -24.28 33.65
C VAL A 96 -2.43 -24.16 35.14
N SER A 97 -1.89 -25.22 35.76
CA SER A 97 -1.59 -25.22 37.21
C SER A 97 -0.34 -24.41 37.57
N ALA A 98 0.63 -24.29 36.65
CA ALA A 98 1.93 -23.66 36.91
C ALA A 98 1.96 -22.13 36.63
N VAL A 99 0.94 -21.56 35.96
CA VAL A 99 0.90 -20.15 35.56
C VAL A 99 -0.15 -19.36 36.31
N SER A 100 0.04 -18.05 36.42
CA SER A 100 -0.94 -17.12 37.01
C SER A 100 -2.00 -16.71 35.99
N ASN A 101 -1.63 -16.55 34.73
CA ASN A 101 -2.44 -15.99 33.66
C ASN A 101 -2.56 -16.96 32.48
N VAL A 102 -3.76 -17.07 31.94
CA VAL A 102 -4.09 -17.91 30.77
C VAL A 102 -5.08 -17.14 29.90
N TRP A 103 -4.65 -16.65 28.78
CA TRP A 103 -5.45 -15.77 27.92
C TRP A 103 -5.66 -16.40 26.54
N LEU A 104 -6.89 -16.36 26.05
CA LEU A 104 -7.18 -16.55 24.62
C LEU A 104 -6.89 -15.24 23.93
N VAL A 105 -6.11 -15.29 22.87
CA VAL A 105 -5.82 -14.15 22.02
C VAL A 105 -6.31 -14.44 20.61
N LEU A 106 -7.14 -13.55 20.07
CA LEU A 106 -7.67 -13.58 18.72
C LEU A 106 -7.21 -12.27 18.04
N GLU A 107 -6.21 -12.34 17.19
CA GLU A 107 -5.62 -11.13 16.56
C GLU A 107 -6.50 -10.49 15.47
N GLY A 108 -7.48 -11.25 14.96
CA GLY A 108 -8.43 -10.74 13.97
C GLY A 108 -9.63 -11.66 13.77
N VAL A 109 -10.81 -11.15 14.08
CA VAL A 109 -12.11 -11.82 13.92
C VAL A 109 -12.97 -10.99 12.96
N ASP A 110 -13.33 -11.54 11.83
CA ASP A 110 -14.08 -10.85 10.77
C ASP A 110 -15.52 -11.34 10.71
N THR A 111 -16.50 -10.66 11.31
CA THR A 111 -16.47 -9.42 12.10
C THR A 111 -17.28 -9.59 13.37
N TYR A 112 -18.60 -9.85 13.27
CA TYR A 112 -19.48 -10.10 14.40
C TYR A 112 -19.46 -11.57 14.74
N ALA A 113 -18.97 -11.92 15.93
CA ALA A 113 -18.92 -13.30 16.36
C ALA A 113 -19.12 -13.44 17.88
N THR A 114 -19.70 -14.57 18.26
CA THR A 114 -19.68 -15.06 19.62
C THR A 114 -18.66 -16.19 19.71
N VAL A 115 -17.63 -16.00 20.51
CA VAL A 115 -16.60 -17.02 20.79
C VAL A 115 -16.96 -17.74 22.07
N SER A 116 -16.93 -19.06 22.03
CA SER A 116 -17.20 -19.90 23.20
C SER A 116 -16.06 -20.88 23.42
N VAL A 117 -15.74 -21.15 24.69
CA VAL A 117 -14.77 -22.17 25.09
C VAL A 117 -15.47 -23.16 26.03
N ASN A 118 -15.38 -24.43 25.71
CA ASN A 118 -16.07 -25.51 26.44
C ASN A 118 -17.59 -25.26 26.59
N GLY A 119 -18.21 -24.66 25.57
CA GLY A 119 -19.64 -24.33 25.54
C GLY A 119 -20.04 -23.08 26.31
N LEU A 120 -19.10 -22.36 26.91
CA LEU A 120 -19.33 -21.08 27.61
C LEU A 120 -18.96 -19.91 26.69
N PRO A 121 -19.87 -18.98 26.39
CA PRO A 121 -19.54 -17.74 25.70
C PRO A 121 -18.50 -16.93 26.50
N VAL A 122 -17.43 -16.51 25.85
CA VAL A 122 -16.30 -15.82 26.51
C VAL A 122 -16.07 -14.41 25.98
N VAL A 123 -16.42 -14.14 24.71
CA VAL A 123 -16.36 -12.81 24.13
C VAL A 123 -17.30 -12.67 22.92
N GLU A 124 -17.86 -11.48 22.75
CA GLU A 124 -18.51 -11.03 21.52
C GLU A 124 -17.60 -10.06 20.81
N THR A 125 -17.51 -10.16 19.48
CA THR A 125 -16.68 -9.33 18.64
C THR A 125 -17.51 -8.45 17.69
N GLY A 126 -16.97 -7.34 17.24
CA GLY A 126 -17.64 -6.41 16.33
C GLY A 126 -16.66 -5.52 15.55
N ASN A 127 -15.39 -5.95 15.44
CA ASN A 127 -14.35 -5.19 14.76
C ASN A 127 -13.26 -6.16 14.26
N MET A 128 -13.03 -6.20 12.96
CA MET A 128 -12.04 -7.12 12.37
C MET A 128 -10.59 -6.70 12.59
N PHE A 129 -10.36 -5.45 13.00
CA PHE A 129 -9.02 -4.87 13.13
C PHE A 129 -8.48 -4.92 14.57
N ARG A 130 -9.29 -5.37 15.53
CA ARG A 130 -8.92 -5.46 16.93
C ARG A 130 -8.34 -6.81 17.28
N THR A 131 -7.48 -6.81 18.30
CA THR A 131 -7.04 -8.01 19.02
C THR A 131 -7.91 -8.20 20.27
N TYR A 132 -8.62 -9.32 20.32
CA TYR A 132 -9.44 -9.68 21.49
C TYR A 132 -8.65 -10.56 22.43
N ARG A 133 -8.60 -10.19 23.71
CA ARG A 133 -7.93 -10.93 24.78
C ARG A 133 -8.93 -11.32 25.85
N VAL A 134 -8.97 -12.58 26.24
CA VAL A 134 -9.97 -13.13 27.17
C VAL A 134 -9.29 -14.02 28.19
N ASP A 135 -9.49 -13.73 29.47
CA ASP A 135 -9.01 -14.60 30.56
C ASP A 135 -9.76 -15.93 30.57
N LEU A 136 -9.01 -17.01 30.38
CA LEU A 136 -9.52 -18.40 30.40
C LEU A 136 -9.06 -19.20 31.61
N LYS A 137 -8.41 -18.58 32.61
CA LYS A 137 -7.82 -19.27 33.75
C LYS A 137 -8.79 -20.24 34.44
N ASN A 138 -10.06 -19.88 34.55
CA ASN A 138 -11.09 -20.65 35.21
C ASN A 138 -12.01 -21.43 34.26
N ILE A 139 -11.74 -21.39 32.95
CA ILE A 139 -12.61 -21.99 31.90
C ILE A 139 -11.93 -23.18 31.25
N LEU A 140 -10.61 -23.09 31.04
CA LEU A 140 -9.85 -24.20 30.48
C LEU A 140 -9.80 -25.40 31.44
N ARG A 141 -9.85 -26.58 30.83
CA ARG A 141 -9.73 -27.87 31.50
C ARG A 141 -8.38 -28.48 31.16
N ASN A 142 -7.87 -29.28 32.10
CA ASN A 142 -6.76 -30.18 31.79
C ASN A 142 -7.24 -31.21 30.78
N GLY A 143 -6.46 -31.44 29.73
CA GLY A 143 -6.82 -32.36 28.66
C GLY A 143 -7.56 -31.67 27.50
N GLU A 144 -8.64 -32.29 27.07
CA GLU A 144 -9.40 -31.84 25.89
C GLU A 144 -10.26 -30.61 26.18
N ASN A 145 -10.16 -29.61 25.26
CA ASN A 145 -10.97 -28.40 25.25
C ASN A 145 -11.52 -28.18 23.85
N GLU A 146 -12.64 -27.48 23.75
CA GLU A 146 -13.22 -27.05 22.50
C GLU A 146 -13.34 -25.52 22.48
N ILE A 147 -12.92 -24.89 21.36
CA ILE A 147 -13.27 -23.54 21.01
C ILE A 147 -14.24 -23.55 19.84
N SER A 148 -15.30 -22.78 19.94
CA SER A 148 -16.27 -22.57 18.86
C SER A 148 -16.53 -21.08 18.64
N VAL A 149 -16.68 -20.70 17.38
CA VAL A 149 -16.91 -19.33 16.96
C VAL A 149 -18.14 -19.31 16.05
N LYS A 150 -19.18 -18.63 16.50
CA LYS A 150 -20.39 -18.41 15.71
C LYS A 150 -20.37 -17.01 15.15
N PHE A 151 -20.22 -16.90 13.84
CA PHE A 151 -20.29 -15.64 13.10
C PHE A 151 -21.73 -15.32 12.70
N GLU A 152 -22.11 -14.08 12.92
CA GLU A 152 -23.37 -13.53 12.41
C GLU A 152 -23.10 -12.68 11.17
N SER A 153 -23.99 -12.77 10.19
CA SER A 153 -23.91 -11.95 8.99
C SER A 153 -23.96 -10.47 9.33
N VAL A 154 -23.08 -9.68 8.69
CA VAL A 154 -23.08 -8.21 8.81
C VAL A 154 -24.43 -7.61 8.42
N PHE A 155 -25.16 -8.24 7.46
CA PHE A 155 -26.50 -7.79 7.08
C PHE A 155 -27.50 -7.88 8.23
N LYS A 156 -27.46 -8.95 9.02
CA LYS A 156 -28.34 -9.12 10.19
C LYS A 156 -28.04 -8.11 11.29
N ARG A 157 -26.77 -7.82 11.50
CA ARG A 157 -26.34 -6.94 12.60
C ARG A 157 -26.47 -5.46 12.25
N ASP A 158 -26.23 -5.09 10.99
CA ASP A 158 -26.13 -3.69 10.61
C ASP A 158 -27.41 -3.14 9.96
N PHE A 159 -28.25 -3.99 9.39
CA PHE A 159 -29.52 -3.54 8.82
C PHE A 159 -30.45 -2.88 9.85
N PRO A 160 -30.62 -3.39 11.10
CA PRO A 160 -31.31 -2.67 12.15
C PRO A 160 -30.71 -1.30 12.44
N LYS A 161 -29.38 -1.18 12.51
CA LYS A 161 -28.70 0.12 12.74
C LYS A 161 -28.98 1.11 11.60
N TYR A 162 -29.00 0.63 10.36
CA TYR A 162 -29.39 1.45 9.20
C TYR A 162 -30.83 1.94 9.31
N LEU A 163 -31.77 1.12 9.77
CA LEU A 163 -33.18 1.50 9.94
C LEU A 163 -33.39 2.48 11.09
N ASP A 164 -32.62 2.34 12.16
CA ASP A 164 -32.73 3.16 13.37
C ASP A 164 -31.92 4.46 13.30
N ALA A 165 -31.09 4.61 12.24
CA ALA A 165 -30.27 5.81 12.07
C ALA A 165 -31.15 7.07 11.94
N PRO A 166 -30.80 8.17 12.64
CA PRO A 166 -31.61 9.40 12.66
C PRO A 166 -31.67 10.10 11.30
N TYR A 167 -30.75 9.77 10.42
CA TYR A 167 -30.68 10.18 9.02
C TYR A 167 -29.84 9.20 8.22
N LYS A 168 -30.00 9.22 6.91
CA LYS A 168 -29.24 8.31 6.03
C LYS A 168 -27.77 8.74 6.00
N LEU A 169 -26.89 7.87 6.48
CA LEU A 169 -25.46 7.99 6.28
C LEU A 169 -25.10 7.62 4.84
N GLN A 170 -24.25 8.41 4.22
CA GLN A 170 -23.85 8.24 2.81
C GLN A 170 -22.52 7.50 2.72
N ALA A 171 -22.37 6.68 1.69
CA ALA A 171 -21.10 6.07 1.29
C ALA A 171 -20.88 6.26 -0.21
N TRP A 172 -19.65 6.06 -0.67
CA TRP A 172 -19.37 6.07 -2.09
C TRP A 172 -20.22 5.02 -2.82
N PRO A 173 -20.84 5.34 -3.97
CA PRO A 173 -21.78 4.44 -4.64
C PRO A 173 -21.22 3.09 -5.05
N ASN A 174 -19.90 3.00 -5.29
CA ASN A 174 -19.21 1.75 -5.60
C ASN A 174 -18.83 0.96 -4.36
N ASN A 175 -18.79 1.64 -3.21
CA ASN A 175 -18.71 1.01 -1.92
C ASN A 175 -20.06 0.38 -1.62
N ASP A 176 -20.09 -0.87 -1.22
CA ASP A 176 -21.30 -1.63 -0.96
C ASP A 176 -22.32 -1.58 -2.12
N GLN A 177 -21.99 -2.17 -3.24
CA GLN A 177 -22.76 -2.20 -4.50
C GLN A 177 -24.23 -2.66 -4.34
N SER A 178 -24.91 -2.09 -3.38
CA SER A 178 -26.30 -2.26 -3.05
C SER A 178 -26.99 -0.90 -2.88
N ASP A 179 -28.30 -0.91 -2.83
CA ASP A 179 -29.09 0.30 -2.55
C ASP A 179 -29.09 0.70 -1.06
N ILE A 180 -28.56 -0.18 -0.21
CA ILE A 180 -28.46 -0.03 1.25
C ILE A 180 -26.99 -0.14 1.64
N TRP A 181 -26.42 0.95 2.15
CA TRP A 181 -24.99 1.02 2.50
C TRP A 181 -24.77 0.60 3.95
N LEU A 182 -24.39 -0.67 4.12
CA LEU A 182 -24.13 -1.26 5.43
C LEU A 182 -22.66 -1.20 5.84
N SER A 183 -21.75 -0.99 4.88
CA SER A 183 -20.30 -0.89 5.08
C SER A 183 -19.86 0.15 6.12
N LEU A 184 -20.72 1.13 6.43
CA LEU A 184 -20.44 2.21 7.37
C LEU A 184 -20.56 1.79 8.84
N TYR A 185 -21.38 0.77 9.12
CA TYR A 185 -21.75 0.38 10.49
C TYR A 185 -20.82 -0.67 11.08
N ALA A 186 -20.30 -1.57 10.27
CA ALA A 186 -19.32 -2.56 10.68
C ALA A 186 -17.90 -1.98 10.70
N ARG A 187 -17.12 -2.24 11.73
CA ARG A 187 -15.67 -2.04 11.68
C ARG A 187 -15.03 -3.19 10.91
N LYS A 188 -15.16 -3.10 9.59
CA LYS A 188 -14.69 -4.06 8.60
C LYS A 188 -14.10 -3.32 7.41
N ALA A 189 -13.14 -3.93 6.73
CA ALA A 189 -12.50 -3.35 5.56
C ALA A 189 -13.52 -2.98 4.48
N GLY A 190 -13.56 -1.70 4.12
CA GLY A 190 -14.57 -1.14 3.21
C GLY A 190 -14.54 -1.79 1.84
N TYR A 191 -13.35 -2.13 1.32
CA TYR A 191 -13.21 -2.73 0.00
C TYR A 191 -13.89 -4.11 -0.14
N ASN A 192 -14.13 -4.86 0.94
CA ASN A 192 -14.87 -6.12 0.88
C ASN A 192 -16.33 -5.95 0.46
N TYR A 193 -16.91 -4.75 0.66
CA TYR A 193 -18.25 -4.41 0.17
C TYR A 193 -18.26 -3.98 -1.31
N GLY A 194 -17.13 -4.07 -1.99
CA GLY A 194 -16.92 -3.64 -3.35
C GLY A 194 -16.36 -2.22 -3.44
N TRP A 195 -15.49 -2.01 -4.38
CA TRP A 195 -14.88 -0.71 -4.67
C TRP A 195 -14.81 -0.50 -6.18
N ASP A 196 -14.42 0.70 -6.65
CA ASP A 196 -14.30 1.00 -8.08
C ASP A 196 -13.12 0.27 -8.77
N TRP A 197 -12.34 -0.49 -8.00
CA TRP A 197 -11.28 -1.39 -8.45
C TRP A 197 -11.36 -2.79 -7.82
N GLY A 198 -12.33 -3.08 -6.95
CA GLY A 198 -12.43 -4.31 -6.16
C GLY A 198 -13.76 -5.04 -6.28
N PRO A 199 -13.79 -6.36 -6.05
CA PRO A 199 -15.01 -7.15 -6.06
C PRO A 199 -15.81 -6.91 -4.78
N ARG A 200 -17.10 -7.23 -4.83
CA ARG A 200 -17.93 -7.32 -3.63
C ARG A 200 -17.93 -8.75 -3.12
N LEU A 201 -17.05 -9.05 -2.20
CA LEU A 201 -16.94 -10.36 -1.55
C LEU A 201 -16.77 -10.14 -0.05
N ILE A 202 -17.90 -10.11 0.65
CA ILE A 202 -17.94 -9.83 2.10
C ILE A 202 -17.46 -11.06 2.84
N THR A 203 -16.22 -11.01 3.33
CA THR A 203 -15.55 -12.11 4.02
C THR A 203 -16.11 -12.32 5.43
N THR A 204 -15.88 -13.52 5.97
CA THR A 204 -16.19 -13.90 7.35
C THR A 204 -15.20 -14.96 7.78
N GLY A 205 -14.57 -14.84 8.95
CA GLY A 205 -13.65 -15.84 9.46
C GLY A 205 -12.65 -15.32 10.47
N LEU A 206 -11.76 -16.21 10.90
CA LEU A 206 -10.60 -15.91 11.74
C LEU A 206 -9.42 -15.59 10.79
N TRP A 207 -9.23 -14.33 10.45
CA TRP A 207 -8.31 -13.96 9.38
C TRP A 207 -6.88 -13.69 9.84
N LYS A 208 -6.65 -13.68 11.16
CA LYS A 208 -5.34 -13.58 11.81
C LYS A 208 -5.17 -14.68 12.84
N PRO A 209 -3.96 -14.87 13.41
CA PRO A 209 -3.66 -15.92 14.37
C PRO A 209 -4.57 -15.99 15.58
N VAL A 210 -4.77 -17.22 16.07
CA VAL A 210 -5.48 -17.54 17.32
C VAL A 210 -4.57 -18.41 18.19
N TYR A 211 -4.38 -18.02 19.45
CA TYR A 211 -3.53 -18.76 20.36
C TYR A 211 -3.93 -18.57 21.83
N ILE A 212 -3.47 -19.50 22.67
CA ILE A 212 -3.49 -19.33 24.12
C ILE A 212 -2.14 -18.76 24.55
N GLU A 213 -2.16 -17.65 25.26
CA GLU A 213 -0.97 -17.03 25.87
C GLU A 213 -0.99 -17.25 27.38
N THR A 214 0.13 -17.73 27.93
CA THR A 214 0.25 -18.00 29.36
C THR A 214 1.52 -17.37 29.93
N TRP A 215 1.44 -16.82 31.14
CA TRP A 215 2.62 -16.31 31.86
C TRP A 215 2.44 -16.42 33.36
N LYS A 216 3.57 -16.29 34.07
CA LYS A 216 3.61 -16.35 35.50
C LYS A 216 4.24 -15.09 36.08
N ASP A 217 3.62 -14.55 37.11
CA ASP A 217 4.06 -13.40 37.90
C ASP A 217 4.12 -12.08 37.12
N TRP A 218 4.86 -12.00 36.03
CA TRP A 218 5.00 -10.79 35.18
C TRP A 218 5.37 -11.13 33.75
N LYS A 219 5.15 -10.17 32.83
CA LYS A 219 5.62 -10.26 31.44
C LYS A 219 5.99 -8.86 30.89
N ILE A 220 6.81 -8.82 29.85
CA ILE A 220 6.95 -7.64 29.01
C ILE A 220 5.72 -7.61 28.06
N GLU A 221 4.87 -6.60 28.20
CA GLU A 221 3.69 -6.46 27.37
C GLU A 221 4.06 -5.86 26.00
N SER A 222 4.87 -4.81 26.00
CA SER A 222 5.37 -4.19 24.77
C SER A 222 6.60 -3.31 25.06
N VAL A 223 7.35 -2.98 24.01
CA VAL A 223 8.43 -2.00 24.06
C VAL A 223 8.23 -1.02 22.92
N GLN A 224 8.32 0.29 23.21
CA GLN A 224 8.41 1.31 22.19
C GLN A 224 9.84 1.86 22.13
N LEU A 225 10.42 1.86 20.92
CA LEU A 225 11.78 2.39 20.66
C LEU A 225 11.66 3.78 20.01
N LYS A 226 12.17 4.80 20.69
CA LYS A 226 12.10 6.20 20.26
C LYS A 226 13.49 6.76 19.99
N THR A 227 13.68 7.39 18.81
CA THR A 227 14.83 8.27 18.57
C THR A 227 14.43 9.69 18.94
N LEU A 228 15.00 10.22 20.01
CA LEU A 228 14.68 11.55 20.53
C LEU A 228 15.42 12.66 19.77
N THR A 229 16.73 12.50 19.59
CA THR A 229 17.56 13.46 18.85
C THR A 229 18.72 12.78 18.15
N LEU A 230 19.17 13.40 17.05
CA LEU A 230 20.37 13.01 16.31
C LEU A 230 21.37 14.16 16.29
N ASP A 231 22.59 13.92 16.72
CA ASP A 231 23.69 14.89 16.70
C ASP A 231 24.69 14.53 15.61
N GLY A 232 25.14 15.52 14.84
CA GLY A 232 26.18 15.34 13.82
C GLY A 232 25.80 14.39 12.71
N VAL A 233 24.60 14.57 12.15
CA VAL A 233 24.11 13.80 11.00
C VAL A 233 24.94 14.11 9.76
N SER A 234 25.37 13.08 9.06
CA SER A 234 26.07 13.16 7.78
C SER A 234 25.37 12.28 6.75
N VAL A 235 24.69 12.88 5.80
CA VAL A 235 24.03 12.17 4.70
C VAL A 235 25.05 11.35 3.90
N LYS A 236 26.23 11.91 3.65
CA LYS A 236 27.30 11.27 2.89
C LYS A 236 27.76 9.94 3.50
N SER A 237 27.87 9.84 4.83
CA SER A 237 28.25 8.59 5.52
C SER A 237 27.04 7.76 5.94
N GLY A 238 25.83 8.30 5.87
CA GLY A 238 24.61 7.68 6.36
C GLY A 238 24.52 7.55 7.89
N LYS A 239 25.36 8.29 8.65
CA LYS A 239 25.54 8.13 10.11
C LYS A 239 25.25 9.42 10.87
N ALA A 240 24.99 9.27 12.16
CA ALA A 240 25.07 10.36 13.13
C ALA A 240 26.25 10.15 14.10
N ALA A 241 26.77 11.23 14.68
CA ALA A 241 27.78 11.10 15.74
C ALA A 241 27.15 10.48 17.00
N LYS A 242 25.91 10.83 17.31
CA LYS A 242 25.13 10.27 18.42
C LYS A 242 23.66 10.24 18.09
N ALA A 243 22.95 9.22 18.59
CA ALA A 243 21.50 9.18 18.71
C ALA A 243 21.12 9.09 20.20
N ARG A 244 20.31 10.03 20.70
CA ARG A 244 19.66 9.88 22.00
C ARG A 244 18.35 9.13 21.78
N MET A 245 18.19 8.05 22.50
CA MET A 245 17.06 7.15 22.35
C MET A 245 16.39 6.88 23.69
N GLN A 246 15.18 6.41 23.63
CA GLN A 246 14.40 5.93 24.76
C GLN A 246 13.72 4.61 24.37
N ALA A 247 13.77 3.63 25.27
CA ALA A 247 12.92 2.46 25.21
C ALA A 247 11.88 2.58 26.33
N ASP A 248 10.62 2.67 25.96
CA ASP A 248 9.51 2.61 26.91
C ASP A 248 9.09 1.15 27.07
N VAL A 249 9.42 0.60 28.25
CA VAL A 249 9.17 -0.81 28.54
C VAL A 249 7.88 -0.93 29.34
N HIS A 250 6.86 -1.51 28.73
CA HIS A 250 5.58 -1.81 29.39
C HIS A 250 5.65 -3.20 29.99
N ILE A 251 5.45 -3.30 31.32
CA ILE A 251 5.50 -4.56 32.08
C ILE A 251 4.17 -4.73 32.81
N GLU A 252 3.49 -5.83 32.53
CA GLU A 252 2.33 -6.28 33.31
C GLU A 252 2.81 -7.22 34.42
N SER A 253 2.42 -6.96 35.68
CA SER A 253 2.87 -7.74 36.82
C SER A 253 1.77 -8.01 37.85
N GLU A 254 1.70 -9.26 38.31
CA GLU A 254 0.83 -9.69 39.40
C GLU A 254 1.48 -9.50 40.78
N VAL A 255 2.76 -9.21 40.82
CA VAL A 255 3.55 -9.15 42.04
C VAL A 255 4.40 -7.85 42.12
N GLU A 256 4.69 -7.41 43.32
CA GLU A 256 5.72 -6.38 43.51
C GLU A 256 7.11 -7.03 43.52
N THR A 257 8.01 -6.56 42.64
CA THR A 257 9.34 -7.13 42.52
C THR A 257 10.35 -6.07 42.08
N GLN A 258 11.63 -6.31 42.38
CA GLN A 258 12.74 -5.52 41.81
C GLN A 258 13.19 -6.20 40.52
N ALA A 259 13.28 -5.44 39.44
CA ALA A 259 13.76 -5.92 38.15
C ALA A 259 15.02 -5.15 37.72
N GLU A 260 15.91 -5.82 37.05
CA GLU A 260 17.03 -5.22 36.33
C GLU A 260 16.69 -5.16 34.85
N ILE A 261 16.62 -3.95 34.28
CA ILE A 261 16.38 -3.76 32.86
C ILE A 261 17.68 -3.47 32.14
N THR A 262 17.98 -4.26 31.12
CA THR A 262 19.15 -4.09 30.25
C THR A 262 18.69 -3.87 28.81
N VAL A 263 19.20 -2.81 28.13
CA VAL A 263 19.00 -2.62 26.70
C VAL A 263 20.31 -2.86 25.96
N LEU A 264 20.24 -3.70 24.93
CA LEU A 264 21.33 -3.94 23.98
C LEU A 264 20.94 -3.33 22.62
N CYS A 265 21.94 -2.80 21.92
CA CYS A 265 21.85 -2.38 20.52
C CYS A 265 23.01 -3.05 19.77
N ASP A 266 22.72 -3.90 18.79
CA ASP A 266 23.70 -4.72 18.06
C ASP A 266 24.61 -5.51 19.02
N GLY A 267 24.03 -6.12 20.05
CA GLY A 267 24.72 -6.88 21.10
C GLY A 267 25.53 -6.04 22.08
N LYS A 268 25.55 -4.71 21.94
CA LYS A 268 26.28 -3.81 22.88
C LYS A 268 25.30 -3.25 23.90
N LYS A 269 25.67 -3.33 25.17
CA LYS A 269 24.92 -2.75 26.28
C LYS A 269 24.93 -1.22 26.20
N VAL A 270 23.71 -0.63 26.09
CA VAL A 270 23.49 0.82 26.03
C VAL A 270 22.77 1.36 27.26
N TYR A 271 22.07 0.49 28.01
CA TYR A 271 21.38 0.84 29.26
C TYR A 271 21.38 -0.36 30.21
N LYS A 272 21.42 -0.07 31.52
CA LYS A 272 21.24 -1.06 32.58
C LYS A 272 20.92 -0.35 33.90
N GLU A 273 19.74 -0.62 34.45
CA GLU A 273 19.32 -0.10 35.76
C GLU A 273 18.42 -1.08 36.50
N LYS A 274 18.39 -0.96 37.82
CA LYS A 274 17.44 -1.67 38.69
C LYS A 274 16.26 -0.75 38.98
N VAL A 275 15.06 -1.28 38.81
CA VAL A 275 13.80 -0.57 38.98
C VAL A 275 12.86 -1.37 39.87
N GLN A 276 11.95 -0.69 40.56
CA GLN A 276 10.85 -1.33 41.27
C GLN A 276 9.68 -1.52 40.32
N ILE A 277 9.19 -2.73 40.19
CA ILE A 277 7.96 -3.08 39.46
C ILE A 277 6.84 -3.25 40.48
N GLY A 278 5.77 -2.48 40.34
CA GLY A 278 4.56 -2.61 41.12
C GLY A 278 3.59 -3.63 40.55
N LYS A 279 2.55 -4.00 41.30
CA LYS A 279 1.45 -4.81 40.78
C LYS A 279 0.61 -4.01 39.77
N GLY A 280 0.20 -4.65 38.67
CA GLY A 280 -0.52 -4.05 37.55
C GLY A 280 0.42 -3.59 36.41
N ASP A 281 -0.01 -2.56 35.68
CA ASP A 281 0.71 -2.00 34.54
C ASP A 281 1.82 -1.06 35.00
N ASN A 282 3.02 -1.28 34.46
CA ASN A 282 4.20 -0.46 34.75
C ASN A 282 4.79 0.04 33.43
N LEU A 283 5.11 1.35 33.35
CA LEU A 283 5.86 1.96 32.26
C LEU A 283 7.22 2.38 32.78
N VAL A 284 8.29 1.80 32.21
CA VAL A 284 9.66 2.14 32.59
C VAL A 284 10.39 2.78 31.40
N PRO A 285 10.64 4.09 31.43
CA PRO A 285 11.39 4.77 30.38
C PRO A 285 12.90 4.56 30.57
N CYS A 286 13.54 3.93 29.60
CA CYS A 286 14.98 3.66 29.58
C CYS A 286 15.67 4.62 28.59
N LEU A 287 16.37 5.64 29.11
CA LEU A 287 17.07 6.67 28.32
C LEU A 287 18.53 6.25 28.07
N PHE A 288 18.95 6.22 26.81
CA PHE A 288 20.31 5.83 26.43
C PHE A 288 20.85 6.60 25.23
N THR A 289 22.13 6.37 24.92
CA THR A 289 22.80 6.97 23.77
C THR A 289 23.49 5.90 22.94
N VAL A 290 23.21 5.88 21.65
CA VAL A 290 23.96 5.08 20.66
C VAL A 290 24.99 5.99 19.99
N ARG A 291 26.25 5.56 19.96
CA ARG A 291 27.37 6.32 19.37
C ARG A 291 27.65 5.82 17.96
N ASN A 292 27.81 6.75 17.00
CA ASN A 292 28.08 6.49 15.58
C ASN A 292 27.10 5.49 14.93
N PRO A 293 25.76 5.58 15.18
CA PRO A 293 24.84 4.68 14.54
C PRO A 293 24.78 4.90 13.03
N GLU A 294 24.58 3.86 12.26
CA GLU A 294 24.05 3.95 10.91
C GLU A 294 22.58 4.38 11.02
N LEU A 295 22.18 5.35 10.20
CA LEU A 295 20.80 5.84 10.22
C LEU A 295 19.95 5.09 9.21
N TRP A 296 18.68 4.96 9.52
CA TRP A 296 17.70 4.53 8.53
C TRP A 296 17.39 5.68 7.56
N TRP A 297 17.56 5.43 6.26
CA TRP A 297 17.27 6.38 5.19
C TRP A 297 16.27 5.77 4.21
N SER A 298 15.45 6.63 3.60
CA SER A 298 14.57 6.21 2.54
C SER A 298 15.34 5.89 1.25
N ASN A 299 14.74 5.04 0.41
CA ASN A 299 15.28 4.69 -0.91
C ASN A 299 15.69 5.94 -1.70
N GLY A 300 16.90 5.93 -2.25
CA GLY A 300 17.49 7.03 -3.01
C GLY A 300 18.25 8.07 -2.18
N LEU A 301 18.14 8.07 -0.83
CA LEU A 301 18.90 8.96 0.06
C LEU A 301 20.03 8.25 0.80
N GLY A 302 19.91 6.98 1.06
CA GLY A 302 20.92 6.21 1.75
C GLY A 302 20.50 4.78 2.04
N LYS A 303 21.23 4.11 2.93
CA LYS A 303 20.92 2.74 3.34
C LYS A 303 19.78 2.75 4.35
N ALA A 304 18.81 1.88 4.19
CA ALA A 304 17.79 1.59 5.19
C ALA A 304 18.39 0.71 6.32
N ALA A 305 19.21 1.31 7.15
CA ALA A 305 19.94 0.56 8.19
C ALA A 305 19.01 0.22 9.36
N LEU A 306 18.97 -1.07 9.70
CA LEU A 306 18.25 -1.60 10.85
C LEU A 306 19.23 -2.10 11.89
N HIS A 307 18.87 -1.94 13.16
CA HIS A 307 19.66 -2.37 14.33
C HIS A 307 18.88 -3.40 15.11
N ASP A 308 19.59 -4.39 15.66
CA ASP A 308 19.01 -5.38 16.55
C ASP A 308 18.95 -4.82 17.98
N PHE A 309 17.76 -4.53 18.48
CA PHE A 309 17.51 -4.14 19.85
C PHE A 309 17.02 -5.35 20.66
N GLU A 310 17.61 -5.54 21.84
CA GLU A 310 17.14 -6.48 22.85
C GLU A 310 16.90 -5.71 24.15
N VAL A 311 15.69 -5.82 24.69
CA VAL A 311 15.34 -5.33 26.02
C VAL A 311 15.11 -6.52 26.92
N ALA A 312 16.03 -6.76 27.84
CA ALA A 312 15.95 -7.84 28.82
C ALA A 312 15.51 -7.30 30.18
N VAL A 313 14.53 -7.96 30.78
CA VAL A 313 14.06 -7.72 32.14
C VAL A 313 14.36 -8.95 32.97
N GLU A 314 15.09 -8.78 34.06
CA GLU A 314 15.52 -9.86 34.94
C GLU A 314 15.14 -9.56 36.39
N THR A 315 14.44 -10.50 37.02
CA THR A 315 14.08 -10.46 38.46
C THR A 315 14.78 -11.63 39.19
N ASP A 316 14.64 -11.72 40.51
CA ASP A 316 15.18 -12.87 41.25
C ASP A 316 14.55 -14.19 40.76
N GLY A 317 15.29 -14.92 39.93
CA GLY A 317 14.93 -16.28 39.46
C GLY A 317 14.20 -16.32 38.10
N SER A 318 14.02 -15.16 37.38
CA SER A 318 13.40 -15.17 36.05
C SER A 318 13.95 -14.08 35.15
N LYS A 319 13.93 -14.35 33.83
CA LYS A 319 14.34 -13.42 32.79
C LYS A 319 13.40 -13.51 31.61
N SER A 320 13.05 -12.37 31.03
CA SER A 320 12.36 -12.25 29.76
C SER A 320 13.07 -11.26 28.86
N SER A 321 12.94 -11.40 27.56
CA SER A 321 13.50 -10.46 26.60
C SER A 321 12.54 -10.17 25.46
N PHE A 322 12.52 -8.90 25.06
CA PHE A 322 11.89 -8.41 23.86
C PHE A 322 12.97 -8.11 22.84
N THR A 323 12.83 -8.59 21.62
CA THR A 323 13.77 -8.35 20.51
C THR A 323 13.06 -7.69 19.35
N GLU A 324 13.68 -6.67 18.78
CA GLU A 324 13.11 -5.88 17.67
C GLU A 324 14.19 -5.41 16.72
N LYS A 325 13.92 -5.45 15.42
CA LYS A 325 14.75 -4.78 14.41
C LYS A 325 14.15 -3.42 14.11
N ALA A 326 14.82 -2.37 14.55
CA ALA A 326 14.35 -1.00 14.38
C ALA A 326 15.40 -0.10 13.71
N GLY A 327 14.93 0.90 12.97
CA GLY A 327 15.79 1.91 12.36
C GLY A 327 15.97 3.12 13.26
N ILE A 328 17.20 3.60 13.39
CA ILE A 328 17.50 4.85 14.10
C ILE A 328 17.31 6.01 13.14
N ARG A 329 16.28 6.85 13.35
CA ARG A 329 15.96 8.00 12.50
C ARG A 329 15.07 9.00 13.22
N THR A 330 15.04 10.26 12.74
CA THR A 330 13.96 11.23 13.00
C THR A 330 13.16 11.45 11.72
N ALA A 331 11.84 11.58 11.84
CA ALA A 331 10.96 12.00 10.74
C ALA A 331 10.01 13.07 11.25
N GLU A 332 9.98 14.18 10.54
CA GLU A 332 9.18 15.35 10.89
C GLU A 332 8.29 15.73 9.71
N ILE A 333 7.05 16.07 9.97
CA ILE A 333 6.17 16.67 8.98
C ILE A 333 6.27 18.18 9.10
N ILE A 334 6.77 18.81 8.05
CA ILE A 334 6.99 20.27 8.01
C ILE A 334 5.75 20.94 7.46
N ARG A 335 5.14 21.77 8.28
CA ARG A 335 3.96 22.58 7.96
C ARG A 335 4.22 24.04 8.35
N GLU A 336 4.85 24.77 7.45
CA GLU A 336 5.24 26.16 7.65
C GLU A 336 4.44 27.07 6.73
N ASP A 337 3.97 28.18 7.24
CA ASP A 337 3.30 29.21 6.44
C ASP A 337 4.34 29.96 5.59
N ASP A 338 4.05 30.14 4.30
CA ASP A 338 4.86 30.92 3.38
C ASP A 338 3.97 31.89 2.56
N SER A 339 4.56 32.65 1.66
CA SER A 339 3.83 33.62 0.81
C SER A 339 2.80 32.98 -0.12
N ARG A 340 2.80 31.65 -0.26
CA ARG A 340 1.92 30.89 -1.17
C ARG A 340 0.94 29.96 -0.44
N GLY A 341 0.97 29.93 0.91
CA GLY A 341 0.09 29.08 1.72
C GLY A 341 0.84 28.38 2.86
N ARG A 342 0.57 27.09 3.07
CA ARG A 342 1.22 26.28 4.12
C ARG A 342 1.85 25.05 3.51
N SER A 343 3.14 24.85 3.75
CA SER A 343 3.90 23.68 3.26
C SER A 343 3.36 22.36 3.81
N LEU A 344 3.63 21.29 3.10
CA LEU A 344 3.49 19.91 3.57
C LEU A 344 4.65 19.11 2.99
N SER A 345 5.63 18.79 3.81
CA SER A 345 6.80 18.01 3.38
C SER A 345 7.32 17.12 4.52
N ILE A 346 8.09 16.11 4.16
CA ILE A 346 8.73 15.20 5.11
C ILE A 346 10.21 15.54 5.21
N ARG A 347 10.68 15.71 6.46
CA ARG A 347 12.09 15.86 6.80
C ARG A 347 12.59 14.63 7.51
N LEU A 348 13.48 13.86 6.86
CA LEU A 348 14.07 12.64 7.38
C LEU A 348 15.51 12.92 7.82
N ASN A 349 15.83 12.68 9.09
CA ASN A 349 17.16 12.93 9.66
C ASN A 349 17.67 14.36 9.36
N GLY A 350 16.78 15.35 9.41
CA GLY A 350 17.10 16.75 9.11
C GLY A 350 17.20 17.11 7.62
N THR A 351 16.91 16.17 6.72
CA THR A 351 16.94 16.37 5.26
C THR A 351 15.52 16.36 4.68
N ASP A 352 15.18 17.40 3.92
CA ASP A 352 13.87 17.46 3.24
C ASP A 352 13.82 16.47 2.08
N VAL A 353 12.77 15.66 2.04
CA VAL A 353 12.59 14.58 1.07
C VAL A 353 11.48 14.92 0.09
N PHE A 354 11.76 14.81 -1.20
CA PHE A 354 10.69 14.74 -2.19
C PHE A 354 10.11 13.31 -2.21
N CYS A 355 8.85 13.16 -1.80
CA CYS A 355 8.18 11.87 -1.74
C CYS A 355 7.71 11.45 -3.14
N LYS A 356 8.14 10.25 -3.58
CA LYS A 356 7.81 9.66 -4.87
C LYS A 356 7.25 8.27 -4.65
N GLY A 357 6.09 8.01 -5.21
CA GLY A 357 5.51 6.69 -5.04
C GLY A 357 4.07 6.58 -5.54
N ALA A 358 3.32 5.76 -4.84
CA ALA A 358 1.94 5.44 -5.20
C ALA A 358 1.09 5.12 -3.96
N ASN A 359 -0.21 5.03 -4.18
CA ASN A 359 -1.13 4.49 -3.20
C ASN A 359 -1.09 2.95 -3.24
N TRP A 360 -1.20 2.36 -2.07
CA TRP A 360 -1.24 0.92 -1.82
C TRP A 360 -2.64 0.52 -1.39
N ILE A 361 -3.21 -0.49 -2.04
CA ILE A 361 -4.44 -1.17 -1.64
C ILE A 361 -4.10 -2.61 -1.22
N PRO A 362 -5.00 -3.35 -0.54
CA PRO A 362 -4.74 -4.76 -0.23
C PRO A 362 -4.36 -5.57 -1.47
N ILE A 363 -3.41 -6.49 -1.33
CA ILE A 363 -2.88 -7.25 -2.46
C ILE A 363 -3.74 -8.45 -2.88
N ASP A 364 -4.79 -8.73 -2.12
CA ASP A 364 -5.81 -9.74 -2.44
C ASP A 364 -7.12 -9.40 -1.72
N ASN A 365 -8.24 -9.83 -2.29
CA ASN A 365 -9.53 -9.73 -1.59
C ASN A 365 -9.62 -10.68 -0.39
N PHE A 366 -8.83 -11.74 -0.38
CA PHE A 366 -8.69 -12.71 0.70
C PHE A 366 -7.28 -12.62 1.29
N PRO A 367 -7.05 -11.79 2.34
CA PRO A 367 -5.71 -11.47 2.84
C PRO A 367 -4.84 -12.68 3.18
N ASN A 368 -5.47 -13.77 3.63
CA ASN A 368 -4.79 -15.01 4.01
C ASN A 368 -4.20 -15.81 2.83
N ARG A 369 -4.47 -15.42 1.56
CA ARG A 369 -3.89 -16.09 0.38
C ARG A 369 -2.50 -15.59 0.01
N LYS A 370 -2.04 -14.49 0.60
CA LYS A 370 -0.75 -13.87 0.31
C LYS A 370 0.24 -14.10 1.42
N ASN A 371 1.50 -14.05 1.09
CA ASN A 371 2.61 -14.32 1.98
C ASN A 371 3.76 -13.32 1.80
N ARG A 372 4.81 -13.47 2.60
CA ARG A 372 5.98 -12.61 2.57
C ARG A 372 6.57 -12.40 1.16
N ALA A 373 6.62 -13.44 0.34
CA ALA A 373 7.21 -13.34 -1.00
C ALA A 373 6.42 -12.43 -1.94
N ASP A 374 5.09 -12.33 -1.76
CA ASP A 374 4.26 -11.40 -2.52
C ASP A 374 4.58 -9.95 -2.17
N TYR A 375 4.76 -9.64 -0.88
CA TYR A 375 5.19 -8.32 -0.41
C TYR A 375 6.62 -8.00 -0.86
N ASP A 376 7.56 -8.95 -0.70
CA ASP A 376 8.95 -8.77 -1.15
C ASP A 376 9.00 -8.39 -2.63
N ARG A 377 8.21 -9.04 -3.49
CA ARG A 377 8.14 -8.75 -4.92
C ARG A 377 7.61 -7.34 -5.19
N LEU A 378 6.40 -7.02 -4.72
CA LEU A 378 5.75 -5.74 -5.03
C LEU A 378 6.51 -4.53 -4.48
N ILE A 379 7.06 -4.62 -3.27
CA ILE A 379 7.81 -3.53 -2.67
C ILE A 379 9.21 -3.41 -3.30
N SER A 380 9.82 -4.53 -3.74
CA SER A 380 11.03 -4.49 -4.56
C SER A 380 10.79 -3.81 -5.90
N ASP A 381 9.65 -4.09 -6.55
CA ASP A 381 9.24 -3.44 -7.79
C ASP A 381 9.03 -1.93 -7.60
N ALA A 382 8.43 -1.50 -6.49
CA ALA A 382 8.34 -0.09 -6.12
C ALA A 382 9.72 0.55 -5.94
N THR A 383 10.60 -0.14 -5.20
CA THR A 383 11.98 0.31 -4.96
C THR A 383 12.79 0.43 -6.26
N ALA A 384 12.67 -0.57 -7.17
CA ALA A 384 13.31 -0.57 -8.48
C ALA A 384 12.81 0.57 -9.38
N CYS A 385 11.61 1.09 -9.11
CA CYS A 385 11.03 2.26 -9.78
C CYS A 385 11.40 3.59 -9.11
N ASN A 386 12.42 3.62 -8.25
CA ASN A 386 12.86 4.81 -7.53
C ASN A 386 11.79 5.42 -6.59
N MET A 387 10.80 4.64 -6.20
CA MET A 387 9.83 5.06 -5.19
C MET A 387 10.49 5.06 -3.81
N ASN A 388 10.09 5.99 -2.96
CA ASN A 388 10.54 6.11 -1.59
C ASN A 388 9.39 6.21 -0.58
N MET A 389 8.13 6.18 -1.07
CA MET A 389 6.95 6.24 -0.23
C MET A 389 5.80 5.43 -0.83
N LEU A 390 5.03 4.77 0.04
CA LEU A 390 3.72 4.22 -0.28
C LEU A 390 2.70 4.75 0.74
N ARG A 391 1.48 5.04 0.28
CA ARG A 391 0.35 5.37 1.14
C ARG A 391 -0.57 4.16 1.24
N VAL A 392 -0.70 3.60 2.44
CA VAL A 392 -1.66 2.54 2.74
C VAL A 392 -3.03 3.19 2.89
N TRP A 393 -3.88 2.97 1.91
CA TRP A 393 -5.18 3.62 1.77
C TRP A 393 -6.21 3.13 2.80
N GLY A 394 -7.04 4.05 3.31
CA GLY A 394 -7.92 3.83 4.45
C GLY A 394 -9.16 2.94 4.22
N GLY A 395 -9.51 2.60 2.99
CA GLY A 395 -10.60 1.64 2.72
C GLY A 395 -10.14 0.18 2.72
N GLY A 396 -8.85 -0.08 2.93
CA GLY A 396 -8.23 -1.39 2.95
C GLY A 396 -8.02 -1.97 4.35
N LEU A 397 -6.82 -2.44 4.59
CA LEU A 397 -6.40 -3.13 5.82
C LEU A 397 -5.24 -2.38 6.49
N TYR A 398 -5.08 -2.56 7.78
CA TYR A 398 -3.77 -2.45 8.41
C TYR A 398 -2.99 -3.71 8.03
N GLU A 399 -1.97 -3.56 7.17
CA GLU A 399 -1.23 -4.69 6.63
C GLU A 399 -0.56 -5.54 7.73
N GLY A 400 -0.14 -6.74 7.36
CA GLY A 400 0.62 -7.62 8.25
C GLY A 400 2.07 -7.17 8.44
N GLU A 401 2.75 -7.72 9.45
CA GLU A 401 4.15 -7.42 9.79
C GLU A 401 5.10 -7.55 8.59
N ASP A 402 4.87 -8.53 7.73
CA ASP A 402 5.70 -8.77 6.54
C ASP A 402 5.77 -7.55 5.62
N PHE A 403 4.66 -6.84 5.43
CA PHE A 403 4.62 -5.62 4.62
C PHE A 403 5.55 -4.54 5.18
N TYR A 404 5.40 -4.21 6.47
CA TYR A 404 6.20 -3.15 7.10
C TYR A 404 7.67 -3.57 7.22
N ASN A 405 7.96 -4.82 7.55
CA ASN A 405 9.33 -5.35 7.60
C ASN A 405 10.05 -5.25 6.25
N VAL A 406 9.34 -5.47 5.14
CA VAL A 406 9.91 -5.28 3.79
C VAL A 406 10.15 -3.79 3.53
N CYS A 407 9.18 -2.93 3.86
CA CYS A 407 9.32 -1.48 3.71
C CYS A 407 10.50 -0.94 4.55
N ASP A 408 10.66 -1.42 5.78
CA ASP A 408 11.78 -1.08 6.65
C ASP A 408 13.12 -1.44 6.02
N SER A 409 13.22 -2.65 5.47
CA SER A 409 14.47 -3.16 4.88
C SER A 409 14.84 -2.48 3.56
N LEU A 410 13.85 -2.03 2.79
CA LEU A 410 14.04 -1.43 1.48
C LEU A 410 13.99 0.12 1.49
N GLY A 411 13.71 0.73 2.64
CA GLY A 411 13.68 2.18 2.78
C GLY A 411 12.46 2.84 2.14
N ILE A 412 11.31 2.18 2.16
CA ILE A 412 10.04 2.76 1.68
C ILE A 412 9.32 3.39 2.86
N MET A 413 9.16 4.70 2.85
CA MET A 413 8.36 5.42 3.83
C MET A 413 6.88 5.07 3.68
N ILE A 414 6.17 4.98 4.80
CA ILE A 414 4.75 4.65 4.85
C ILE A 414 3.95 5.83 5.40
N TRP A 415 2.95 6.24 4.64
CA TRP A 415 1.80 7.02 5.07
C TRP A 415 0.69 6.03 5.38
N GLN A 416 0.27 5.93 6.65
CA GLN A 416 -0.74 4.98 7.09
C GLN A 416 -2.06 5.70 7.36
N ASP A 417 -3.10 5.40 6.56
CA ASP A 417 -4.46 5.79 6.87
C ASP A 417 -5.06 4.85 7.93
N MET A 418 -5.88 5.39 8.83
CA MET A 418 -6.82 4.59 9.61
C MET A 418 -7.90 4.02 8.68
N ALA A 419 -8.53 2.93 9.10
CA ALA A 419 -9.47 2.18 8.24
C ALA A 419 -10.81 2.91 8.04
N PHE A 420 -10.77 4.08 7.39
CA PHE A 420 -11.91 4.91 7.01
C PHE A 420 -11.73 5.48 5.60
N ALA A 421 -12.73 5.32 4.75
CA ALA A 421 -12.71 5.89 3.39
C ALA A 421 -14.11 6.24 2.90
N CYS A 422 -14.25 7.39 2.24
CA CYS A 422 -15.38 7.81 1.41
C CYS A 422 -16.75 7.49 2.03
N GLY A 423 -16.96 7.80 3.30
CA GLY A 423 -18.19 7.48 4.01
C GLY A 423 -18.52 8.40 5.16
N MET A 424 -19.79 8.49 5.48
CA MET A 424 -20.31 9.11 6.69
C MET A 424 -20.42 8.05 7.78
N PHE A 425 -19.47 8.03 8.70
CA PHE A 425 -19.42 6.99 9.74
C PHE A 425 -20.24 7.37 10.98
N PRO A 426 -20.77 6.38 11.75
CA PRO A 426 -21.41 6.62 13.03
C PRO A 426 -20.47 7.29 14.04
N SER A 427 -21.06 7.96 15.04
CA SER A 427 -20.31 8.65 16.09
C SER A 427 -20.95 8.50 17.47
N ASP A 428 -21.78 7.47 17.65
CA ASP A 428 -22.25 7.08 18.96
C ASP A 428 -21.09 6.56 19.83
N GLN A 429 -21.26 6.55 21.14
CA GLN A 429 -20.18 6.27 22.08
C GLN A 429 -19.63 4.85 21.92
N GLU A 430 -20.48 3.86 21.65
CA GLU A 430 -20.05 2.46 21.46
C GLU A 430 -19.15 2.34 20.23
N TYR A 431 -19.53 2.99 19.13
CA TYR A 431 -18.71 3.02 17.91
C TYR A 431 -17.37 3.73 18.15
N LEU A 432 -17.37 4.88 18.83
CA LEU A 432 -16.15 5.64 19.12
C LEU A 432 -15.19 4.87 20.04
N ASP A 433 -15.71 4.22 21.07
CA ASP A 433 -14.90 3.40 21.99
C ASP A 433 -14.28 2.20 21.24
N ASN A 434 -15.05 1.56 20.36
CA ASN A 434 -14.57 0.45 19.53
C ASN A 434 -13.47 0.90 18.56
N VAL A 435 -13.58 2.09 17.98
CA VAL A 435 -12.54 2.70 17.13
C VAL A 435 -11.30 3.05 17.95
N ALA A 436 -11.45 3.61 19.14
CA ALA A 436 -10.30 3.96 19.99
C ALA A 436 -9.43 2.73 20.30
N GLU A 437 -10.05 1.60 20.65
CA GLU A 437 -9.32 0.36 20.89
C GLU A 437 -8.67 -0.21 19.62
N GLU A 438 -9.36 -0.15 18.47
CA GLU A 438 -8.78 -0.52 17.17
C GLU A 438 -7.51 0.27 16.86
N VAL A 439 -7.56 1.59 17.06
CA VAL A 439 -6.43 2.50 16.80
C VAL A 439 -5.27 2.17 17.74
N LYS A 440 -5.53 2.00 19.04
CA LYS A 440 -4.49 1.62 20.02
C LYS A 440 -3.79 0.32 19.64
N ASP A 441 -4.56 -0.73 19.30
CA ASP A 441 -4.02 -2.04 18.93
C ASP A 441 -3.09 -1.95 17.73
N ASN A 442 -3.50 -1.24 16.66
CA ASN A 442 -2.70 -1.15 15.45
C ASN A 442 -1.52 -0.17 15.60
N VAL A 443 -1.68 0.94 16.32
CA VAL A 443 -0.57 1.86 16.60
C VAL A 443 0.50 1.18 17.46
N ARG A 444 0.10 0.48 18.53
CA ARG A 444 1.03 -0.27 19.39
C ARG A 444 1.85 -1.29 18.60
N ARG A 445 1.20 -2.01 17.67
CA ARG A 445 1.85 -2.98 16.80
C ARG A 445 2.84 -2.33 15.83
N LEU A 446 2.50 -1.17 15.25
CA LEU A 446 3.23 -0.59 14.12
C LEU A 446 4.24 0.50 14.52
N ARG A 447 4.20 1.02 15.73
CA ARG A 447 4.97 2.20 16.17
C ARG A 447 6.49 2.05 16.12
N ASN A 448 7.03 0.81 16.09
CA ASN A 448 8.48 0.58 16.02
C ASN A 448 9.01 0.54 14.57
N HIS A 449 8.16 0.46 13.55
CA HIS A 449 8.60 0.45 12.16
C HIS A 449 9.19 1.81 11.74
N PRO A 450 10.46 1.88 11.34
CA PRO A 450 11.07 3.14 10.90
C PRO A 450 10.49 3.63 9.57
N SER A 451 9.93 2.76 8.74
CA SER A 451 9.26 3.10 7.50
C SER A 451 8.03 3.96 7.73
N LEU A 452 7.29 3.76 8.80
CA LEU A 452 6.08 4.50 9.10
C LEU A 452 6.42 5.93 9.55
N VAL A 453 6.00 6.94 8.78
CA VAL A 453 6.40 8.35 9.01
C VAL A 453 5.25 9.24 9.46
N LEU A 454 4.00 8.89 9.13
CA LEU A 454 2.82 9.62 9.61
C LEU A 454 1.58 8.72 9.70
N TRP A 455 0.65 9.10 10.58
CA TRP A 455 -0.69 8.56 10.70
C TRP A 455 -1.70 9.49 10.03
N CYS A 456 -2.67 8.94 9.30
CA CYS A 456 -3.74 9.73 8.70
C CYS A 456 -5.11 9.19 9.15
N GLY A 457 -6.03 10.08 9.45
CA GLY A 457 -7.32 9.71 10.04
C GLY A 457 -8.27 9.04 9.06
N ASN A 458 -8.28 9.48 7.80
CA ASN A 458 -9.19 8.92 6.80
C ASN A 458 -8.80 9.28 5.36
N ASN A 459 -9.42 8.55 4.43
CA ASN A 459 -9.45 8.89 3.02
C ASN A 459 -10.79 9.54 2.65
N GLU A 460 -10.76 10.78 2.20
CA GLU A 460 -11.86 11.50 1.52
C GLU A 460 -13.17 11.69 2.31
N ASN A 461 -13.21 11.45 3.62
CA ASN A 461 -14.45 11.60 4.39
C ASN A 461 -14.93 13.05 4.46
N GLU A 462 -14.02 14.01 4.59
CA GLU A 462 -14.38 15.42 4.64
C GLU A 462 -14.76 15.95 3.25
N ILE A 463 -13.94 15.71 2.23
CA ILE A 463 -14.24 16.18 0.88
C ILE A 463 -15.53 15.57 0.34
N SER A 464 -15.82 14.30 0.65
CA SER A 464 -17.06 13.67 0.24
C SER A 464 -18.29 14.32 0.89
N TYR A 465 -18.20 14.59 2.19
CA TYR A 465 -19.29 15.25 2.88
C TYR A 465 -19.53 16.68 2.39
N PHE A 466 -18.48 17.49 2.31
CA PHE A 466 -18.61 18.91 1.97
C PHE A 466 -18.84 19.17 0.48
N GLU A 467 -18.22 18.39 -0.43
CA GLU A 467 -18.16 18.70 -1.87
C GLU A 467 -18.97 17.75 -2.76
N TRP A 468 -19.15 16.46 -2.37
CA TRP A 468 -19.92 15.51 -3.20
C TRP A 468 -21.44 15.61 -3.03
N GLY A 469 -21.89 16.63 -2.32
CA GLY A 469 -23.30 16.94 -2.15
C GLY A 469 -23.98 16.25 -0.97
N TRP A 470 -23.28 15.43 -0.20
CA TRP A 470 -23.85 14.69 0.92
C TRP A 470 -24.39 15.62 2.01
N LYS A 471 -23.68 16.71 2.33
CA LYS A 471 -24.16 17.76 3.25
C LYS A 471 -25.54 18.29 2.87
N ARG A 472 -25.83 18.42 1.56
CA ARG A 472 -27.12 18.97 1.08
C ARG A 472 -28.29 18.00 1.28
N THR A 473 -28.05 16.73 1.55
CA THR A 473 -29.08 15.73 1.84
C THR A 473 -29.63 15.82 3.25
N LEU A 474 -28.97 16.58 4.12
CA LEU A 474 -29.25 16.71 5.54
C LEU A 474 -29.91 18.05 5.86
N THR A 475 -30.82 18.06 6.86
CA THR A 475 -31.33 19.29 7.47
C THR A 475 -30.22 20.00 8.27
N PRO A 476 -30.34 21.32 8.57
CA PRO A 476 -29.33 22.03 9.36
C PRO A 476 -28.98 21.38 10.69
N SER A 477 -29.96 20.86 11.42
CA SER A 477 -29.74 20.17 12.70
C SER A 477 -29.01 18.85 12.52
N GLN A 478 -29.29 18.10 11.43
CA GLN A 478 -28.58 16.87 11.12
C GLN A 478 -27.13 17.14 10.63
N GLN A 479 -26.91 18.26 9.93
CA GLN A 479 -25.57 18.73 9.58
C GLN A 479 -24.74 19.03 10.84
N GLU A 480 -25.30 19.78 11.80
CA GLU A 480 -24.61 20.08 13.05
C GLU A 480 -24.28 18.81 13.85
N ASP A 481 -25.21 17.87 13.91
CA ASP A 481 -25.01 16.59 14.59
C ASP A 481 -23.88 15.79 13.92
N TYR A 482 -23.94 15.63 12.60
CA TYR A 482 -22.91 14.89 11.86
C TYR A 482 -21.54 15.56 11.93
N GLU A 483 -21.47 16.89 11.75
CA GLU A 483 -20.21 17.65 11.82
C GLU A 483 -19.58 17.58 13.21
N THR A 484 -20.39 17.54 14.26
CA THR A 484 -19.93 17.30 15.64
C THR A 484 -19.35 15.91 15.79
N GLY A 485 -20.04 14.89 15.27
CA GLY A 485 -19.58 13.50 15.28
C GLY A 485 -18.30 13.29 14.48
N LEU A 486 -18.22 13.87 13.29
CA LEU A 486 -17.02 13.84 12.43
C LEU A 486 -15.82 14.45 13.16
N LYS A 487 -16.02 15.61 13.78
CA LYS A 487 -14.98 16.26 14.57
C LYS A 487 -14.55 15.40 15.76
N LYS A 488 -15.51 14.84 16.50
CA LYS A 488 -15.23 13.98 17.64
C LYS A 488 -14.40 12.76 17.22
N LEU A 489 -14.76 12.11 16.10
CA LEU A 489 -14.06 10.93 15.61
C LEU A 489 -12.63 11.25 15.14
N PHE A 490 -12.47 12.18 14.18
CA PHE A 490 -11.19 12.41 13.51
C PHE A 490 -10.29 13.44 14.15
N TYR A 491 -10.81 14.31 15.04
CA TYR A 491 -10.00 15.37 15.66
C TYR A 491 -9.86 15.20 17.17
N GLU A 492 -10.56 14.24 17.78
CA GLU A 492 -10.48 14.00 19.23
C GLU A 492 -10.13 12.53 19.50
N VAL A 493 -11.02 11.58 19.22
CA VAL A 493 -10.86 10.15 19.59
C VAL A 493 -9.66 9.50 18.94
N ILE A 494 -9.52 9.59 17.63
CA ILE A 494 -8.39 8.94 16.90
C ILE A 494 -7.05 9.56 17.32
N PRO A 495 -6.84 10.89 17.30
CA PRO A 495 -5.55 11.46 17.73
C PRO A 495 -5.22 11.18 19.20
N GLU A 496 -6.21 11.14 20.11
CA GLU A 496 -5.99 10.77 21.51
C GLU A 496 -5.55 9.31 21.64
N ALA A 497 -6.20 8.39 20.92
CA ALA A 497 -5.83 6.99 20.88
C ALA A 497 -4.41 6.78 20.29
N ILE A 498 -4.07 7.49 19.22
CA ILE A 498 -2.70 7.48 18.66
C ILE A 498 -1.70 8.00 19.70
N ALA A 499 -1.95 9.17 20.27
CA ALA A 499 -1.02 9.79 21.22
C ALA A 499 -0.79 8.95 22.48
N SER A 500 -1.75 8.12 22.88
CA SER A 500 -1.59 7.20 24.01
C SER A 500 -0.59 6.07 23.73
N GLU A 501 -0.36 5.73 22.47
CA GLU A 501 0.53 4.63 22.03
C GLU A 501 1.77 5.12 21.26
N ASP A 502 1.67 6.24 20.53
CA ASP A 502 2.76 6.82 19.74
C ASP A 502 2.72 8.34 19.79
N ASP A 503 3.57 8.93 20.62
CA ASP A 503 3.76 10.38 20.78
C ASP A 503 4.84 10.95 19.84
N THR A 504 5.36 10.15 18.90
CA THR A 504 6.52 10.52 18.06
C THR A 504 6.13 10.92 16.63
N ARG A 505 4.98 10.49 16.14
CA ARG A 505 4.56 10.72 14.74
C ARG A 505 3.44 11.75 14.65
N TYR A 506 3.48 12.48 13.55
CA TYR A 506 2.42 13.42 13.20
C TYR A 506 1.13 12.68 12.81
N TYR A 507 0.01 13.20 13.27
CA TYR A 507 -1.32 12.80 12.85
C TYR A 507 -1.90 13.79 11.83
N HIS A 508 -2.32 13.28 10.68
CA HIS A 508 -2.99 14.02 9.61
C HIS A 508 -4.48 13.69 9.63
N PRO A 509 -5.37 14.63 9.97
CA PRO A 509 -6.77 14.29 10.25
C PRO A 509 -7.53 13.70 9.07
N SER A 510 -7.30 14.20 7.86
CA SER A 510 -7.98 13.76 6.63
C SER A 510 -7.08 13.96 5.40
N SER A 511 -7.12 13.02 4.47
CA SER A 511 -6.54 13.17 3.14
C SER A 511 -7.67 13.05 2.09
N PRO A 512 -7.84 14.05 1.18
CA PRO A 512 -7.06 15.29 1.11
C PRO A 512 -7.41 16.24 2.24
N SER A 513 -6.44 17.08 2.63
CA SER A 513 -6.64 18.18 3.60
C SER A 513 -7.08 19.48 2.94
N THR A 514 -7.21 19.48 1.61
CA THR A 514 -7.55 20.66 0.80
C THR A 514 -8.57 20.32 -0.28
N GLY A 515 -9.04 21.34 -1.01
CA GLY A 515 -10.04 21.16 -2.06
C GLY A 515 -11.47 21.04 -1.55
N HIS A 516 -11.69 21.25 -0.26
CA HIS A 516 -13.01 21.27 0.36
C HIS A 516 -13.10 22.41 1.39
N SER A 517 -14.33 22.77 1.77
CA SER A 517 -14.60 23.80 2.80
C SER A 517 -13.89 25.15 2.54
N GLY A 518 -13.60 25.46 1.29
CA GLY A 518 -12.88 26.67 0.91
C GLY A 518 -11.36 26.66 1.18
N VAL A 519 -10.77 25.53 1.55
CA VAL A 519 -9.33 25.37 1.77
C VAL A 519 -8.64 25.15 0.40
N PRO A 520 -7.77 26.09 -0.03
CA PRO A 520 -7.11 25.94 -1.32
C PRO A 520 -5.98 24.92 -1.32
N TYR A 521 -5.63 24.37 -2.48
CA TYR A 521 -4.56 23.38 -2.66
C TYR A 521 -3.19 23.81 -2.12
N SER A 522 -2.97 25.11 -2.01
CA SER A 522 -1.73 25.67 -1.42
C SER A 522 -1.55 25.42 0.09
N MET A 523 -2.53 24.82 0.76
CA MET A 523 -2.55 24.65 2.23
C MET A 523 -2.25 23.23 2.71
N GLY A 524 -2.01 22.27 1.81
CA GLY A 524 -1.79 20.88 2.20
C GLY A 524 -1.72 19.91 1.03
N ASP A 525 -2.24 18.70 1.22
CA ASP A 525 -2.33 17.67 0.20
C ASP A 525 -3.65 17.73 -0.58
N ALA A 526 -3.64 17.19 -1.80
CA ALA A 526 -4.81 17.16 -2.67
C ALA A 526 -4.94 15.85 -3.43
N HIS A 527 -6.21 15.48 -3.70
CA HIS A 527 -6.61 14.44 -4.64
C HIS A 527 -7.09 15.09 -5.93
N MET A 528 -6.39 14.84 -7.04
CA MET A 528 -6.65 15.48 -8.31
C MET A 528 -7.34 14.52 -9.29
N TRP A 529 -8.66 14.39 -9.16
CA TRP A 529 -9.46 13.48 -9.98
C TRP A 529 -10.15 14.14 -11.18
N SER A 530 -10.00 15.45 -11.36
CA SER A 530 -10.67 16.18 -12.45
C SER A 530 -10.33 15.61 -13.82
N VAL A 531 -9.10 15.17 -14.07
CA VAL A 531 -8.68 14.56 -15.33
C VAL A 531 -9.47 13.28 -15.59
N TRP A 532 -9.55 12.35 -14.63
CA TRP A 532 -10.36 11.15 -14.79
C TRP A 532 -11.86 11.43 -14.91
N LYS A 533 -12.36 12.46 -14.21
CA LYS A 533 -13.78 12.87 -14.23
C LYS A 533 -14.16 13.83 -15.37
N GLY A 534 -13.42 13.85 -16.47
CA GLY A 534 -13.76 14.53 -17.70
C GLY A 534 -13.03 15.87 -17.98
N GLY A 535 -12.19 16.35 -17.08
CA GLY A 535 -11.20 17.41 -17.37
C GLY A 535 -10.12 16.89 -18.31
N TRP A 536 -9.38 17.78 -18.96
CA TRP A 536 -8.35 17.37 -19.90
C TRP A 536 -6.98 17.19 -19.23
N VAL A 537 -6.06 16.52 -19.90
CA VAL A 537 -4.71 16.21 -19.35
C VAL A 537 -3.95 17.47 -18.97
N GLU A 538 -4.19 18.57 -19.66
CA GLU A 538 -3.59 19.89 -19.40
C GLU A 538 -3.93 20.45 -18.02
N GLU A 539 -4.98 19.94 -17.35
CA GLU A 539 -5.30 20.31 -15.97
C GLU A 539 -4.15 19.98 -15.00
N TYR A 540 -3.36 18.92 -15.26
CA TYR A 540 -2.18 18.59 -14.47
C TYR A 540 -1.04 19.59 -14.59
N LEU A 541 -1.05 20.42 -15.63
CA LEU A 541 0.00 21.43 -15.89
C LEU A 541 -0.31 22.79 -15.26
N LYS A 542 -1.55 23.00 -14.81
CA LYS A 542 -1.97 24.28 -14.23
C LYS A 542 -1.39 24.44 -12.82
N PRO A 543 -0.64 25.52 -12.54
CA PRO A 543 -0.04 25.74 -11.22
C PRO A 543 -1.05 25.73 -10.06
N GLU A 544 -2.27 26.24 -10.30
CA GLU A 544 -3.35 26.26 -9.31
C GLU A 544 -3.89 24.87 -8.94
N ASN A 545 -3.65 23.88 -9.78
CA ASN A 545 -4.06 22.48 -9.55
C ASN A 545 -2.95 21.63 -8.90
N ILE A 546 -1.79 22.20 -8.67
CA ILE A 546 -0.69 21.52 -7.97
C ILE A 546 -0.71 21.94 -6.51
N ALA A 547 -0.92 20.97 -5.61
CA ALA A 547 -0.89 21.15 -4.17
C ALA A 547 0.54 21.10 -3.59
N ARG A 548 0.65 21.28 -2.30
CA ARG A 548 1.92 21.12 -1.57
C ARG A 548 2.38 19.67 -1.54
N PHE A 549 1.41 18.74 -1.65
CA PHE A 549 1.62 17.31 -1.79
C PHE A 549 0.46 16.73 -2.63
N MET A 550 0.75 16.02 -3.68
CA MET A 550 -0.26 15.37 -4.53
C MET A 550 -0.40 13.92 -4.09
N SER A 551 -1.39 13.66 -3.22
CA SER A 551 -1.58 12.36 -2.56
C SER A 551 -2.39 11.37 -3.39
N GLU A 552 -3.24 11.84 -4.34
CA GLU A 552 -3.89 10.99 -5.33
C GLU A 552 -4.10 11.69 -6.67
N TYR A 553 -3.91 10.95 -7.74
CA TYR A 553 -4.29 11.24 -9.12
C TYR A 553 -4.04 9.97 -9.95
N GLY A 554 -4.71 9.80 -11.08
CA GLY A 554 -4.52 8.56 -11.84
C GLY A 554 -5.34 8.49 -13.12
N PHE A 555 -5.12 7.41 -13.86
CA PHE A 555 -5.85 7.05 -15.07
C PHE A 555 -5.93 5.53 -15.20
N ILE A 556 -6.97 4.99 -15.86
CA ILE A 556 -7.22 3.56 -16.00
C ILE A 556 -6.54 2.98 -17.25
N ALA A 557 -6.14 1.70 -17.16
CA ALA A 557 -5.77 0.89 -18.30
C ALA A 557 -6.13 -0.59 -18.10
N TYR A 558 -6.30 -1.29 -19.20
CA TYR A 558 -6.42 -2.75 -19.21
C TYR A 558 -5.09 -3.40 -18.79
N PRO A 559 -5.09 -4.55 -18.10
CA PRO A 559 -3.90 -5.38 -17.96
C PRO A 559 -3.54 -6.04 -19.31
N ASP A 560 -2.38 -6.66 -19.40
CA ASP A 560 -1.94 -7.34 -20.63
C ASP A 560 -2.91 -8.46 -21.06
N MET A 561 -2.92 -8.78 -22.37
CA MET A 561 -3.74 -9.87 -22.92
C MET A 561 -3.51 -11.18 -22.17
N ILE A 562 -2.25 -11.52 -21.87
CA ILE A 562 -1.90 -12.74 -21.13
C ILE A 562 -2.47 -12.77 -19.71
N SER A 563 -2.69 -11.61 -19.11
CA SER A 563 -3.38 -11.49 -17.81
C SER A 563 -4.90 -11.60 -17.98
N LEU A 564 -5.48 -10.96 -19.02
CA LEU A 564 -6.90 -11.04 -19.34
C LEU A 564 -7.34 -12.49 -19.59
N GLU A 565 -6.54 -13.27 -20.29
CA GLU A 565 -6.83 -14.69 -20.61
C GLU A 565 -6.94 -15.59 -19.38
N LYS A 566 -6.42 -15.17 -18.23
CA LYS A 566 -6.50 -15.92 -16.96
C LYS A 566 -7.86 -15.80 -16.29
N PHE A 567 -8.59 -14.73 -16.51
CA PHE A 567 -9.83 -14.47 -15.79
C PHE A 567 -11.04 -14.13 -16.68
N ILE A 568 -10.81 -13.84 -17.96
CA ILE A 568 -11.89 -13.62 -18.94
C ILE A 568 -12.05 -14.86 -19.81
N PRO A 569 -13.26 -15.44 -19.91
CA PRO A 569 -13.52 -16.54 -20.82
C PRO A 569 -13.18 -16.15 -22.28
N SER A 570 -12.56 -17.04 -23.04
CA SER A 570 -12.10 -16.77 -24.41
C SER A 570 -13.20 -16.29 -25.36
N TRP A 571 -14.43 -16.76 -25.13
CA TRP A 571 -15.62 -16.35 -25.93
C TRP A 571 -16.18 -14.99 -25.51
N ASP A 572 -15.69 -14.40 -24.42
CA ASP A 572 -16.14 -13.12 -23.87
C ASP A 572 -15.02 -12.06 -23.90
N MET A 573 -13.99 -12.27 -24.73
CA MET A 573 -12.80 -11.42 -24.81
C MET A 573 -13.06 -10.17 -25.67
N SER A 574 -13.81 -9.21 -25.13
CA SER A 574 -14.04 -7.91 -25.75
C SER A 574 -14.34 -6.85 -24.69
N ALA A 575 -14.05 -5.58 -25.01
CA ALA A 575 -14.18 -4.46 -24.06
C ALA A 575 -15.57 -4.32 -23.45
N SER A 576 -16.65 -4.58 -24.21
CA SER A 576 -18.06 -4.44 -23.78
C SER A 576 -18.69 -5.77 -23.37
N SER A 577 -17.91 -6.83 -23.23
CA SER A 577 -18.43 -8.13 -22.82
C SER A 577 -18.87 -8.15 -21.36
N GLY A 578 -19.78 -9.05 -21.01
CA GLY A 578 -20.32 -9.13 -19.66
C GLY A 578 -19.26 -9.47 -18.61
N SER A 579 -18.28 -10.34 -18.95
CA SER A 579 -17.17 -10.67 -18.05
C SER A 579 -16.19 -9.51 -17.92
N MET A 580 -15.86 -8.84 -19.01
CA MET A 580 -14.95 -7.69 -18.99
C MET A 580 -15.53 -6.55 -18.14
N LEU A 581 -16.81 -6.20 -18.35
CA LEU A 581 -17.49 -5.17 -17.57
C LEU A 581 -17.65 -5.55 -16.10
N ALA A 582 -17.71 -6.84 -15.76
CA ALA A 582 -17.72 -7.28 -14.37
C ALA A 582 -16.40 -6.98 -13.63
N HIS A 583 -15.28 -6.92 -14.35
CA HIS A 583 -13.96 -6.59 -13.83
C HIS A 583 -13.57 -5.12 -14.04
N HIS A 584 -14.45 -4.33 -14.64
CA HIS A 584 -14.26 -2.89 -14.90
C HIS A 584 -15.19 -2.10 -13.97
N ARG A 585 -14.77 -1.85 -12.76
CA ARG A 585 -15.62 -1.45 -11.63
C ARG A 585 -15.81 0.05 -11.46
N ALA A 586 -15.10 0.90 -12.18
CA ALA A 586 -15.27 2.34 -12.11
C ALA A 586 -16.50 2.78 -12.90
N TYR A 587 -17.64 2.81 -12.23
CA TYR A 587 -18.92 3.23 -12.77
C TYR A 587 -19.09 4.75 -12.67
N ASP A 588 -20.03 5.28 -13.44
CA ASP A 588 -20.53 6.62 -13.23
C ASP A 588 -21.28 6.73 -11.89
N ASP A 589 -21.02 7.77 -11.14
CA ASP A 589 -21.53 7.96 -9.78
C ASP A 589 -23.07 8.10 -9.73
N VAL A 590 -23.66 8.60 -10.79
CA VAL A 590 -25.09 8.92 -10.86
C VAL A 590 -25.87 7.85 -11.62
N THR A 591 -25.38 7.48 -12.81
CA THR A 591 -26.08 6.56 -13.71
C THR A 591 -25.74 5.11 -13.47
N ARG A 592 -24.64 4.82 -12.76
CA ARG A 592 -24.05 3.50 -12.59
C ARG A 592 -23.82 2.78 -13.93
N ASP A 593 -23.50 3.54 -14.99
CA ASP A 593 -23.22 3.00 -16.32
C ASP A 593 -21.99 2.10 -16.27
N PRO A 594 -22.12 0.79 -16.52
CA PRO A 594 -20.98 -0.13 -16.47
C PRO A 594 -19.96 0.10 -17.59
N GLU A 595 -20.34 0.82 -18.66
CA GLU A 595 -19.43 1.19 -19.72
C GLU A 595 -18.75 2.56 -19.51
N TYR A 596 -18.99 3.22 -18.38
CA TYR A 596 -18.47 4.56 -18.12
C TYR A 596 -16.97 4.66 -18.38
N SER A 597 -16.19 3.74 -17.83
CA SER A 597 -14.73 3.76 -17.98
C SER A 597 -14.30 3.55 -19.43
N ASN A 598 -14.94 2.64 -20.18
CA ASN A 598 -14.64 2.46 -21.60
C ASN A 598 -14.96 3.74 -22.39
N LYS A 599 -16.08 4.39 -22.09
CA LYS A 599 -16.47 5.67 -22.71
C LYS A 599 -15.48 6.78 -22.38
N MET A 600 -15.00 6.82 -21.13
CA MET A 600 -13.96 7.79 -20.73
C MET A 600 -12.64 7.53 -21.45
N ILE A 601 -12.16 6.30 -21.48
CA ILE A 601 -10.94 5.93 -22.22
C ILE A 601 -11.09 6.34 -23.70
N ALA A 602 -12.18 5.96 -24.34
CA ALA A 602 -12.44 6.29 -25.74
C ALA A 602 -12.49 7.81 -25.98
N ARG A 603 -13.13 8.57 -25.07
CA ARG A 603 -13.18 10.05 -25.14
C ARG A 603 -11.79 10.68 -25.13
N TYR A 604 -10.92 10.21 -24.23
CA TYR A 604 -9.56 10.74 -24.16
C TYR A 604 -8.73 10.30 -25.35
N MET A 605 -8.78 9.02 -25.72
CA MET A 605 -8.04 8.51 -26.87
C MET A 605 -8.47 9.22 -28.18
N SER A 606 -9.76 9.51 -28.39
CA SER A 606 -10.22 10.24 -29.57
C SER A 606 -9.67 11.67 -29.66
N ARG A 607 -9.35 12.31 -28.53
CA ARG A 607 -8.74 13.64 -28.49
C ARG A 607 -7.23 13.61 -28.71
N TYR A 608 -6.53 12.75 -28.00
CA TYR A 608 -5.08 12.80 -27.87
C TYR A 608 -4.35 11.80 -28.78
N ALA A 609 -5.03 10.74 -29.21
CA ALA A 609 -4.50 9.63 -29.97
C ALA A 609 -5.52 9.13 -30.99
N TRP A 610 -5.67 7.84 -31.17
CA TRP A 610 -6.71 7.17 -31.94
C TRP A 610 -7.21 5.92 -31.22
N ILE A 611 -8.38 5.44 -31.59
CA ILE A 611 -8.95 4.21 -31.06
C ILE A 611 -8.64 3.07 -32.03
N PRO A 612 -7.82 2.07 -31.63
CA PRO A 612 -7.55 0.90 -32.47
C PRO A 612 -8.79 0.06 -32.75
N GLU A 613 -8.84 -0.59 -33.92
CA GLU A 613 -9.91 -1.48 -34.31
C GLU A 613 -9.84 -2.86 -33.64
N LYS A 614 -8.61 -3.35 -33.42
CA LYS A 614 -8.37 -4.65 -32.78
C LYS A 614 -8.30 -4.49 -31.27
N PHE A 615 -8.90 -5.42 -30.54
CA PHE A 615 -8.92 -5.40 -29.09
C PHE A 615 -7.52 -5.48 -28.47
N GLU A 616 -6.63 -6.29 -29.00
CA GLU A 616 -5.24 -6.39 -28.55
C GLU A 616 -4.47 -5.06 -28.67
N ASP A 617 -4.66 -4.36 -29.79
CA ASP A 617 -4.04 -3.05 -30.01
C ASP A 617 -4.72 -1.99 -29.13
N PHE A 618 -6.01 -2.13 -28.83
CA PHE A 618 -6.70 -1.28 -27.88
C PHE A 618 -6.15 -1.46 -26.47
N VAL A 619 -5.93 -2.69 -26.01
CA VAL A 619 -5.28 -3.00 -24.71
C VAL A 619 -3.92 -2.33 -24.61
N TYR A 620 -3.04 -2.52 -25.62
CA TYR A 620 -1.74 -1.85 -25.70
C TYR A 620 -1.86 -0.33 -25.59
N MET A 621 -2.77 0.25 -26.37
CA MET A 621 -2.96 1.70 -26.42
C MET A 621 -3.47 2.25 -25.09
N THR A 622 -4.34 1.53 -24.38
CA THR A 622 -4.82 1.98 -23.06
C THR A 622 -3.68 2.05 -22.04
N GLN A 623 -2.76 1.09 -22.05
CA GLN A 623 -1.61 1.10 -21.13
C GLN A 623 -0.64 2.22 -21.46
N TRP A 624 -0.29 2.39 -22.74
CA TRP A 624 0.57 3.48 -23.17
C TRP A 624 -0.06 4.83 -22.80
N PHE A 625 -1.34 5.00 -23.06
CA PHE A 625 -2.06 6.25 -22.78
C PHE A 625 -2.14 6.55 -21.28
N GLN A 626 -2.45 5.55 -20.44
CA GLN A 626 -2.38 5.68 -18.98
C GLN A 626 -1.01 6.22 -18.56
N ALA A 627 0.06 5.61 -19.08
CA ALA A 627 1.42 5.96 -18.71
C ALA A 627 1.79 7.41 -19.12
N GLU A 628 1.40 7.83 -20.32
CA GLU A 628 1.63 9.22 -20.80
C GLU A 628 0.87 10.23 -19.93
N VAL A 629 -0.42 9.99 -19.64
CA VAL A 629 -1.24 10.89 -18.82
C VAL A 629 -0.67 11.05 -17.42
N VAL A 630 -0.30 9.95 -16.77
CA VAL A 630 0.21 9.97 -15.40
C VAL A 630 1.64 10.52 -15.35
N LYS A 631 2.48 10.29 -16.38
CA LYS A 631 3.81 10.92 -16.53
C LYS A 631 3.71 12.44 -16.53
N VAL A 632 2.75 13.01 -17.28
CA VAL A 632 2.54 14.46 -17.32
C VAL A 632 2.37 15.04 -15.91
N ALA A 633 1.54 14.39 -15.08
CA ALA A 633 1.32 14.78 -13.68
C ALA A 633 2.60 14.63 -12.85
N MET A 634 3.25 13.44 -12.87
CA MET A 634 4.48 13.18 -12.10
C MET A 634 5.55 14.23 -12.36
N GLU A 635 5.80 14.53 -13.63
CA GLU A 635 6.82 15.51 -14.03
C GLU A 635 6.43 16.93 -13.65
N ALA A 636 5.14 17.31 -13.78
CA ALA A 636 4.66 18.62 -13.37
C ALA A 636 4.83 18.85 -11.86
N HIS A 637 4.48 17.84 -11.04
CA HIS A 637 4.65 17.89 -9.59
C HIS A 637 6.14 18.02 -9.21
N ARG A 638 7.02 17.26 -9.87
CA ARG A 638 8.46 17.34 -9.64
C ARG A 638 9.05 18.68 -10.06
N ARG A 639 8.61 19.24 -11.19
CA ARG A 639 9.03 20.59 -11.62
C ARG A 639 8.59 21.70 -10.66
N ALA A 640 7.51 21.49 -9.93
CA ALA A 640 6.97 22.44 -8.95
C ALA A 640 7.76 22.50 -7.64
N LYS A 641 8.77 21.66 -7.44
CA LYS A 641 9.67 21.69 -6.27
C LYS A 641 10.34 23.06 -6.10
N PRO A 642 10.49 23.59 -4.88
CA PRO A 642 10.14 23.03 -3.58
C PRO A 642 8.69 23.33 -3.13
N TYR A 643 7.85 23.88 -3.98
CA TYR A 643 6.45 24.17 -3.64
C TYR A 643 5.66 22.86 -3.41
N CYS A 644 5.73 21.93 -4.32
CA CYS A 644 5.20 20.58 -4.17
C CYS A 644 6.32 19.63 -3.73
N MET A 645 6.11 18.88 -2.65
CA MET A 645 7.14 18.00 -2.07
C MET A 645 6.72 16.53 -2.04
N GLY A 646 5.65 16.16 -2.74
CA GLY A 646 5.24 14.75 -2.87
C GLY A 646 4.30 14.49 -4.03
N THR A 647 4.39 13.28 -4.58
CA THR A 647 3.57 12.81 -5.70
C THR A 647 3.35 11.30 -5.58
N LEU A 648 2.09 10.90 -5.27
CA LEU A 648 1.66 9.52 -5.10
C LEU A 648 0.50 9.26 -6.06
N TYR A 649 0.74 8.51 -7.13
CA TYR A 649 -0.35 8.18 -8.04
C TYR A 649 -1.26 7.08 -7.49
N TRP A 650 -2.48 7.06 -7.90
CA TRP A 650 -3.45 6.00 -7.68
C TRP A 650 -3.36 5.03 -8.85
N GLN A 651 -2.96 3.76 -8.70
CA GLN A 651 -2.43 3.02 -7.55
C GLN A 651 -1.33 2.05 -8.02
N ILE A 652 -0.57 1.42 -7.11
CA ILE A 652 0.51 0.54 -7.53
C ILE A 652 0.02 -0.86 -7.91
N ASN A 653 -0.94 -1.43 -7.17
CA ASN A 653 -1.34 -2.84 -7.24
C ASN A 653 -2.86 -3.04 -7.33
N ASP A 654 -3.28 -4.27 -7.59
CA ASP A 654 -4.68 -4.74 -7.57
C ASP A 654 -4.90 -5.81 -6.50
N CYS A 655 -6.15 -5.92 -5.98
CA CYS A 655 -6.55 -6.97 -5.05
C CYS A 655 -7.24 -8.18 -5.71
N TRP A 656 -7.56 -8.06 -6.97
CA TRP A 656 -8.12 -9.08 -7.84
C TRP A 656 -7.83 -8.71 -9.30
N PRO A 657 -8.01 -9.62 -10.28
CA PRO A 657 -7.84 -9.28 -11.68
C PRO A 657 -8.83 -8.20 -12.12
N ALA A 658 -8.36 -7.02 -12.51
CA ALA A 658 -9.21 -5.87 -12.82
C ALA A 658 -8.69 -5.02 -13.97
N ILE A 659 -9.60 -4.25 -14.57
CA ILE A 659 -9.26 -3.08 -15.37
C ILE A 659 -9.29 -1.89 -14.42
N SER A 660 -8.13 -1.33 -14.12
CA SER A 660 -7.95 -0.41 -13.00
C SER A 660 -6.86 0.63 -13.25
N TRP A 661 -6.63 1.48 -12.25
CA TRP A 661 -5.56 2.48 -12.22
C TRP A 661 -4.18 1.88 -11.90
N SER A 662 -4.10 0.59 -11.55
CA SER A 662 -2.85 -0.04 -11.13
C SER A 662 -1.73 0.10 -12.15
N SER A 663 -0.49 0.19 -11.69
CA SER A 663 0.71 0.09 -12.52
C SER A 663 1.28 -1.33 -12.58
N ILE A 664 0.92 -2.17 -11.62
CA ILE A 664 1.22 -3.61 -11.58
C ILE A 664 -0.11 -4.33 -11.43
N ASP A 665 -0.41 -5.25 -12.35
CA ASP A 665 -1.67 -6.00 -12.29
C ASP A 665 -1.68 -7.04 -11.17
N TYR A 666 -2.84 -7.65 -10.92
CA TYR A 666 -3.02 -8.64 -9.87
C TYR A 666 -2.03 -9.82 -9.95
N TYR A 667 -1.61 -10.21 -11.16
CA TYR A 667 -0.66 -11.30 -11.37
C TYR A 667 0.81 -10.86 -11.21
N GLY A 668 1.04 -9.56 -10.94
CA GLY A 668 2.36 -8.97 -10.74
C GLY A 668 3.07 -8.56 -12.02
N ARG A 669 2.35 -8.45 -13.12
CA ARG A 669 2.88 -7.97 -14.39
C ARG A 669 2.89 -6.44 -14.41
N TRP A 670 4.01 -5.86 -14.80
CA TRP A 670 4.14 -4.42 -14.96
C TRP A 670 3.36 -3.94 -16.19
N LYS A 671 2.47 -2.99 -15.98
CA LYS A 671 1.85 -2.22 -17.06
C LYS A 671 2.80 -1.09 -17.51
N ALA A 672 2.48 -0.42 -18.62
CA ALA A 672 3.30 0.67 -19.13
C ALA A 672 3.61 1.74 -18.07
N LEU A 673 2.64 2.05 -17.20
CA LEU A 673 2.79 3.05 -16.14
C LEU A 673 3.96 2.74 -15.20
N GLN A 674 4.21 1.48 -14.86
CA GLN A 674 5.31 1.13 -13.96
C GLN A 674 6.69 1.47 -14.56
N TYR A 675 6.88 1.23 -15.86
CA TYR A 675 8.09 1.62 -16.56
C TYR A 675 8.25 3.13 -16.69
N TYR A 676 7.15 3.84 -16.94
CA TYR A 676 7.15 5.30 -17.00
C TYR A 676 7.43 5.94 -15.63
N ALA A 677 6.85 5.40 -14.56
CA ALA A 677 7.13 5.83 -13.20
C ALA A 677 8.61 5.66 -12.84
N ARG A 678 9.25 4.54 -13.23
CA ARG A 678 10.68 4.32 -13.05
C ARG A 678 11.52 5.43 -13.67
N ARG A 679 11.18 5.84 -14.90
CA ARG A 679 11.88 6.93 -15.63
C ARG A 679 11.56 8.29 -15.05
N ALA A 680 10.32 8.57 -14.67
CA ALA A 680 9.89 9.83 -14.07
C ALA A 680 10.42 10.05 -12.65
N TYR A 681 10.72 8.98 -11.91
CA TYR A 681 11.16 9.02 -10.51
C TYR A 681 12.68 8.89 -10.32
N VAL A 682 13.48 8.94 -11.39
CA VAL A 682 14.95 8.97 -11.26
C VAL A 682 15.40 10.06 -10.29
N PRO A 683 16.51 9.85 -9.54
CA PRO A 683 16.97 10.83 -8.55
C PRO A 683 17.27 12.22 -9.13
N ILE A 684 17.70 12.28 -10.38
CA ILE A 684 17.86 13.53 -11.11
C ILE A 684 17.11 13.42 -12.43
N LEU A 685 16.09 14.24 -12.62
CA LEU A 685 15.20 14.23 -13.78
C LEU A 685 15.46 15.45 -14.66
N ALA A 686 15.68 15.23 -15.95
CA ALA A 686 15.58 16.28 -16.97
C ALA A 686 14.16 16.24 -17.57
N SER A 687 13.37 17.28 -17.30
CA SER A 687 11.95 17.35 -17.66
C SER A 687 11.68 18.53 -18.58
N PRO A 688 11.45 18.28 -19.88
CA PRO A 688 11.01 19.30 -20.83
C PRO A 688 9.53 19.64 -20.63
N TYR A 689 9.17 20.90 -20.90
CA TYR A 689 7.79 21.38 -20.85
C TYR A 689 7.62 22.65 -21.71
N ILE A 690 6.39 22.95 -22.12
CA ILE A 690 6.06 24.18 -22.82
C ILE A 690 5.90 25.30 -21.80
N ASP A 691 6.68 26.40 -21.98
CA ASP A 691 6.57 27.60 -21.15
C ASP A 691 5.39 28.48 -21.57
N LYS A 692 5.21 29.62 -20.89
CA LYS A 692 4.12 30.56 -21.18
C LYS A 692 4.26 31.27 -22.52
N GLU A 693 5.47 31.35 -23.03
CA GLU A 693 5.83 31.98 -24.30
C GLU A 693 5.71 31.00 -25.48
N GLY A 694 5.45 29.69 -25.22
CA GLY A 694 5.35 28.61 -26.20
C GLY A 694 6.71 28.01 -26.58
N ASN A 695 7.78 28.34 -25.86
CA ASN A 695 9.08 27.71 -25.99
C ASN A 695 9.14 26.40 -25.20
N ILE A 696 10.12 25.55 -25.50
CA ILE A 696 10.39 24.32 -24.75
C ILE A 696 11.47 24.61 -23.72
N ALA A 697 11.07 24.72 -22.45
CA ALA A 697 12.00 24.82 -21.35
C ALA A 697 12.38 23.41 -20.83
N VAL A 698 13.64 23.23 -20.44
CA VAL A 698 14.12 22.00 -19.81
C VAL A 698 14.49 22.31 -18.36
N LYS A 699 13.70 21.80 -17.44
CA LYS A 699 13.98 21.88 -16.00
C LYS A 699 14.67 20.61 -15.53
N VAL A 700 15.78 20.77 -14.82
CA VAL A 700 16.45 19.66 -14.13
C VAL A 700 16.09 19.70 -12.66
N VAL A 701 15.61 18.57 -12.14
CA VAL A 701 15.17 18.39 -10.76
C VAL A 701 16.06 17.36 -10.08
N SER A 702 16.75 17.76 -9.02
CA SER A 702 17.55 16.85 -8.20
C SER A 702 16.87 16.57 -6.87
N ASP A 703 16.80 15.29 -6.49
CA ASP A 703 16.39 14.84 -5.15
C ASP A 703 17.60 14.40 -4.31
N ARG A 704 18.81 14.49 -4.86
CA ARG A 704 20.03 14.14 -4.11
C ARG A 704 20.30 15.13 -3.00
N ALA A 705 20.77 14.64 -1.88
CA ALA A 705 21.23 15.45 -0.75
C ALA A 705 22.62 16.10 -0.98
N GLU A 706 23.24 15.86 -2.11
CA GLU A 706 24.52 16.44 -2.54
C GLU A 706 24.33 17.25 -3.83
N SER A 707 25.25 18.17 -4.08
CA SER A 707 25.28 18.93 -5.34
C SER A 707 25.54 18.00 -6.54
N PHE A 708 24.95 18.34 -7.66
CA PHE A 708 25.09 17.65 -8.92
C PHE A 708 25.85 18.50 -9.94
N ASN A 709 26.76 17.86 -10.70
CA ASN A 709 27.43 18.46 -11.84
C ASN A 709 27.40 17.47 -13.00
N GLY A 710 26.87 17.91 -14.12
CA GLY A 710 26.73 17.08 -15.33
C GLY A 710 26.59 17.93 -16.58
N VAL A 711 26.23 17.29 -17.69
CA VAL A 711 25.99 17.95 -18.98
C VAL A 711 24.59 17.62 -19.44
N LEU A 712 23.79 18.64 -19.72
CA LEU A 712 22.50 18.54 -20.38
C LEU A 712 22.71 18.65 -21.88
N GLU A 713 22.27 17.66 -22.63
CA GLU A 713 22.24 17.63 -24.08
C GLU A 713 20.80 17.59 -24.57
N THR A 714 20.50 18.40 -25.58
CA THR A 714 19.20 18.41 -26.26
C THR A 714 19.41 18.28 -27.76
N ILE A 715 18.64 17.36 -28.36
CA ILE A 715 18.67 17.11 -29.81
C ILE A 715 17.26 17.22 -30.37
N VAL A 716 17.00 18.18 -31.23
CA VAL A 716 15.78 18.19 -32.04
C VAL A 716 16.03 17.36 -33.29
N MET A 717 15.16 16.43 -33.54
CA MET A 717 15.32 15.43 -34.60
C MET A 717 13.96 15.17 -35.28
N ASP A 718 13.97 14.90 -36.57
CA ASP A 718 12.78 14.36 -37.23
C ASP A 718 12.60 12.87 -37.00
N PHE A 719 11.46 12.32 -37.41
CA PHE A 719 11.15 10.90 -37.19
C PHE A 719 12.02 9.94 -38.00
N ASP A 720 12.72 10.43 -39.04
CA ASP A 720 13.66 9.66 -39.86
C ASP A 720 15.11 9.76 -39.34
N GLY A 721 15.33 10.45 -38.23
CA GLY A 721 16.64 10.56 -37.56
C GLY A 721 17.52 11.68 -38.01
N LYS A 722 17.02 12.61 -38.86
CA LYS A 722 17.79 13.82 -39.25
C LYS A 722 17.81 14.78 -38.07
N VAL A 723 19.00 15.10 -37.57
CA VAL A 723 19.25 16.13 -36.58
C VAL A 723 18.98 17.52 -37.17
N ILE A 724 18.13 18.28 -36.50
CA ILE A 724 17.79 19.68 -36.85
C ILE A 724 18.65 20.63 -36.03
N THR A 725 18.66 20.43 -34.70
CA THR A 725 19.44 21.26 -33.76
C THR A 725 20.00 20.37 -32.66
N GLU A 726 21.22 20.64 -32.23
CA GLU A 726 21.87 20.01 -31.10
C GLU A 726 22.48 21.08 -30.20
N GLN A 727 22.24 20.99 -28.92
CA GLN A 727 22.79 21.92 -27.92
C GLN A 727 23.27 21.15 -26.71
N LYS A 728 24.39 21.63 -26.13
CA LYS A 728 24.96 21.08 -24.88
C LYS A 728 25.23 22.22 -23.90
N MET A 729 24.93 21.97 -22.63
CA MET A 729 25.15 22.95 -21.57
C MET A 729 25.56 22.26 -20.27
N ASP A 730 26.52 22.85 -19.56
CA ASP A 730 26.86 22.43 -18.23
C ASP A 730 25.68 22.62 -17.28
N CYS A 731 25.37 21.60 -16.52
CA CYS A 731 24.26 21.57 -15.59
C CYS A 731 24.77 21.38 -14.16
N CYS A 732 24.68 22.45 -13.37
CA CYS A 732 25.08 22.45 -11.96
C CYS A 732 23.88 22.75 -11.09
N LEU A 733 23.58 21.86 -10.13
CA LEU A 733 22.52 22.03 -9.12
C LEU A 733 23.09 21.87 -7.72
N LYS A 734 22.51 22.62 -6.79
CA LYS A 734 22.68 22.36 -5.36
C LYS A 734 21.93 21.12 -4.95
N ALA A 735 22.19 20.64 -3.74
CA ALA A 735 21.39 19.60 -3.13
C ALA A 735 19.89 19.96 -3.16
N ASN A 736 19.07 18.98 -3.52
CA ASN A 736 17.61 19.08 -3.46
C ASN A 736 16.99 20.25 -4.29
N GLU A 737 17.62 20.65 -5.40
CA GLU A 737 17.26 21.82 -6.20
C GLU A 737 16.51 21.44 -7.50
N ALA A 738 15.60 22.31 -7.94
CA ALA A 738 15.00 22.30 -9.27
C ALA A 738 15.30 23.61 -9.99
N LYS A 739 15.81 23.53 -11.24
CA LYS A 739 16.27 24.71 -11.98
C LYS A 739 16.04 24.56 -13.48
N ASP A 740 15.57 25.62 -14.12
CA ASP A 740 15.52 25.70 -15.58
C ASP A 740 16.94 25.91 -16.11
N ILE A 741 17.36 25.03 -17.01
CA ILE A 741 18.73 24.98 -17.51
C ILE A 741 18.79 25.51 -18.95
N MET A 742 17.82 25.14 -19.80
CA MET A 742 17.84 25.46 -21.22
C MET A 742 16.44 25.79 -21.73
N THR A 743 16.38 26.64 -22.77
CA THR A 743 15.14 26.94 -23.49
C THR A 743 15.39 26.80 -24.98
N ILE A 744 14.47 26.18 -25.72
CA ILE A 744 14.51 25.90 -27.15
C ILE A 744 13.29 26.60 -27.78
N ASP A 745 13.46 27.25 -28.94
CA ASP A 745 12.33 27.85 -29.66
C ASP A 745 11.31 26.73 -30.02
N GLY A 746 10.07 26.91 -29.62
CA GLY A 746 9.01 25.95 -29.87
C GLY A 746 8.78 25.65 -31.37
N LYS A 747 9.13 26.56 -32.25
CA LYS A 747 9.06 26.37 -33.71
C LYS A 747 10.01 25.28 -34.21
N GLU A 748 11.08 24.99 -33.50
CA GLU A 748 11.98 23.91 -33.88
C GLU A 748 11.32 22.52 -33.87
N LEU A 749 10.22 22.35 -33.10
CA LEU A 749 9.45 21.12 -33.04
C LEU A 749 8.23 21.10 -33.99
N GLU A 750 8.13 22.03 -34.93
CA GLU A 750 7.07 21.99 -35.96
C GLU A 750 7.27 20.79 -36.91
N GLY A 751 6.17 20.21 -37.40
CA GLY A 751 6.18 19.04 -38.28
C GLY A 751 6.37 17.74 -37.50
N ASN A 752 6.92 16.70 -38.15
CA ASN A 752 7.18 15.39 -37.53
C ASN A 752 8.55 15.41 -36.82
N ARG A 753 8.65 16.18 -35.76
CA ARG A 753 9.87 16.36 -34.96
C ARG A 753 9.62 16.10 -33.50
N PHE A 754 10.66 15.69 -32.78
CA PHE A 754 10.65 15.52 -31.33
C PHE A 754 11.96 16.04 -30.74
N LEU A 755 11.93 16.30 -29.44
CA LEU A 755 13.09 16.66 -28.65
C LEU A 755 13.55 15.44 -27.85
N LEU A 756 14.81 15.10 -28.00
CA LEU A 756 15.52 14.18 -27.12
C LEU A 756 16.32 14.99 -26.11
N VAL A 757 16.13 14.71 -24.84
CA VAL A 757 16.84 15.34 -23.72
C VAL A 757 17.64 14.27 -23.00
N SER A 758 18.95 14.43 -22.90
CA SER A 758 19.84 13.52 -22.18
C SER A 758 20.66 14.27 -21.14
N LEU A 759 20.70 13.76 -19.90
CA LEU A 759 21.51 14.29 -18.83
C LEU A 759 22.59 13.30 -18.46
N THR A 760 23.85 13.72 -18.49
CA THR A 760 24.99 12.86 -18.22
C THR A 760 25.79 13.33 -17.01
N GLU A 761 26.31 12.37 -16.23
CA GLU A 761 27.24 12.57 -15.13
C GLU A 761 28.44 11.65 -15.32
N GLY A 762 29.66 12.22 -15.39
CA GLY A 762 30.86 11.42 -15.62
C GLY A 762 30.85 10.62 -16.94
N GLY A 763 30.17 11.14 -17.97
CA GLY A 763 30.03 10.46 -19.28
C GLY A 763 28.96 9.35 -19.32
N LYS A 764 28.19 9.11 -18.22
CA LYS A 764 27.10 8.14 -18.18
C LYS A 764 25.75 8.88 -18.20
N THR A 765 24.83 8.45 -19.05
CA THR A 765 23.44 8.95 -19.05
C THR A 765 22.73 8.51 -17.78
N ILE A 766 22.18 9.49 -17.03
CA ILE A 766 21.46 9.29 -15.78
C ILE A 766 19.98 9.65 -15.88
N SER A 767 19.59 10.40 -16.88
CA SER A 767 18.21 10.74 -17.22
C SER A 767 18.10 10.94 -18.71
N GLU A 768 17.10 10.35 -19.33
CA GLU A 768 16.75 10.57 -20.74
C GLU A 768 15.25 10.73 -20.86
N ASN A 769 14.81 11.63 -21.72
CA ASN A 769 13.41 11.91 -21.95
C ASN A 769 13.19 12.32 -23.43
N THR A 770 12.09 11.84 -24.01
CA THR A 770 11.60 12.28 -25.30
C THR A 770 10.42 13.21 -25.07
N PHE A 771 10.34 14.29 -25.85
CA PHE A 771 9.28 15.27 -25.74
C PHE A 771 8.67 15.60 -27.09
N PHE A 772 7.34 15.63 -27.11
CA PHE A 772 6.52 15.92 -28.27
C PHE A 772 5.62 17.11 -27.95
N SER A 773 5.65 18.15 -28.81
CA SER A 773 4.91 19.40 -28.57
C SER A 773 3.42 19.33 -28.95
N ARG A 774 3.00 18.26 -29.64
CA ARG A 774 1.63 18.04 -30.11
C ARG A 774 1.09 16.70 -29.68
N TYR A 775 -0.20 16.48 -29.86
CA TYR A 775 -0.85 15.20 -29.56
C TYR A 775 -0.46 14.12 -30.57
N VAL A 776 -0.58 12.88 -30.17
CA VAL A 776 -0.15 11.72 -30.98
C VAL A 776 -0.85 11.66 -32.33
N ASN A 777 -2.14 11.94 -32.38
CA ASN A 777 -2.95 11.94 -33.60
C ASN A 777 -2.64 13.13 -34.55
N GLU A 778 -1.81 14.06 -34.16
CA GLU A 778 -1.37 15.20 -35.00
C GLU A 778 -0.04 14.95 -35.71
N TYR A 779 0.54 13.73 -35.51
CA TYR A 779 1.79 13.32 -36.16
C TYR A 779 1.54 12.24 -37.20
N GLU A 780 2.36 12.20 -38.20
CA GLU A 780 2.38 11.13 -39.20
C GLU A 780 3.48 10.12 -38.85
N TYR A 781 3.10 9.03 -38.19
CA TYR A 781 4.03 7.93 -37.92
C TYR A 781 4.15 7.03 -39.12
N GLY A 782 5.38 6.83 -39.62
CA GLY A 782 5.64 5.76 -40.58
C GLY A 782 5.84 4.43 -39.87
N ARG A 783 5.97 3.37 -40.63
CA ARG A 783 6.28 2.04 -40.07
C ARG A 783 7.78 1.91 -39.83
N PRO A 784 8.25 1.80 -38.56
CA PRO A 784 9.66 1.58 -38.28
C PRO A 784 10.09 0.15 -38.64
N SER A 785 11.31 0.01 -39.17
CA SER A 785 11.99 -1.27 -39.31
C SER A 785 12.85 -1.49 -38.06
N VAL A 786 12.40 -2.41 -37.20
CA VAL A 786 13.07 -2.70 -35.92
C VAL A 786 13.90 -3.96 -36.07
N ASN A 787 15.17 -3.88 -35.73
CA ASN A 787 16.08 -5.03 -35.71
C ASN A 787 16.35 -5.43 -34.24
N ILE A 788 16.10 -6.68 -33.91
CA ILE A 788 16.29 -7.24 -32.57
C ILE A 788 17.28 -8.38 -32.64
N LYS A 789 18.38 -8.26 -31.90
CA LYS A 789 19.35 -9.35 -31.70
C LYS A 789 19.24 -9.83 -30.26
N ALA A 790 19.24 -11.12 -30.05
CA ALA A 790 19.17 -11.73 -28.75
C ALA A 790 20.44 -12.56 -28.46
N VAL A 791 20.99 -12.39 -27.27
CA VAL A 791 22.19 -13.12 -26.81
C VAL A 791 21.90 -13.72 -25.45
N GLN A 792 22.28 -15.00 -25.26
CA GLN A 792 22.11 -15.69 -23.98
C GLN A 792 22.99 -15.04 -22.90
N ILE A 793 22.41 -14.78 -21.73
CA ILE A 793 23.12 -14.37 -20.51
C ILE A 793 22.79 -15.34 -19.38
N GLN A 794 23.43 -15.19 -18.23
CA GLN A 794 23.29 -16.14 -17.11
C GLN A 794 21.84 -16.31 -16.66
N ASP A 795 21.10 -15.19 -16.52
CA ASP A 795 19.74 -15.18 -15.95
C ASP A 795 18.66 -14.82 -16.99
N GLY A 796 18.90 -15.16 -18.27
CA GLY A 796 17.95 -14.88 -19.35
C GLY A 796 18.61 -14.47 -20.66
N VAL A 797 18.07 -13.45 -21.30
CA VAL A 797 18.48 -12.99 -22.64
C VAL A 797 18.75 -11.49 -22.61
N GLU A 798 19.85 -11.04 -23.20
CA GLU A 798 20.11 -9.63 -23.50
C GLU A 798 19.69 -9.34 -24.94
N LEU A 799 18.84 -8.34 -25.11
CA LEU A 799 18.39 -7.85 -26.42
C LEU A 799 19.18 -6.61 -26.81
N THR A 800 19.62 -6.56 -28.06
CA THR A 800 20.14 -5.35 -28.71
C THR A 800 19.14 -4.93 -29.78
N ILE A 801 18.58 -3.72 -29.65
CA ILE A 801 17.46 -3.22 -30.43
C ILE A 801 17.88 -1.96 -31.14
N THR A 802 17.59 -1.86 -32.44
CA THR A 802 17.79 -0.65 -33.25
C THR A 802 16.59 -0.42 -34.15
N SER A 803 16.32 0.85 -34.47
CA SER A 803 15.27 1.25 -35.38
C SER A 803 15.81 2.23 -36.43
N ASP A 804 15.30 2.13 -37.67
CA ASP A 804 15.65 3.03 -38.77
C ASP A 804 14.95 4.39 -38.68
N ARG A 805 13.84 4.45 -37.95
CA ARG A 805 13.07 5.66 -37.65
C ARG A 805 12.50 5.60 -36.25
N LEU A 806 11.88 6.70 -35.77
CA LEU A 806 11.24 6.75 -34.46
C LEU A 806 10.20 5.63 -34.31
N ALA A 807 10.38 4.77 -33.30
CA ALA A 807 9.36 3.82 -32.86
C ALA A 807 8.88 4.26 -31.46
N ARG A 808 7.80 5.04 -31.42
CA ARG A 808 7.25 5.60 -30.18
C ARG A 808 6.45 4.55 -29.43
N GLY A 809 6.59 4.52 -28.09
CA GLY A 809 5.88 3.60 -27.23
C GLY A 809 6.21 2.13 -27.49
N PHE A 810 7.41 1.82 -28.01
CA PHE A 810 7.83 0.48 -28.38
C PHE A 810 7.72 -0.48 -27.21
N ARG A 811 6.84 -1.49 -27.37
CA ARG A 811 6.58 -2.55 -26.42
C ARG A 811 7.08 -3.88 -26.94
N LEU A 812 7.79 -4.62 -26.10
CA LEU A 812 8.14 -6.03 -26.30
C LEU A 812 7.23 -6.92 -25.49
N PHE A 813 6.88 -8.08 -26.03
CA PHE A 813 6.11 -9.10 -25.33
C PHE A 813 6.32 -10.50 -25.93
N THR A 814 5.99 -11.51 -25.16
CA THR A 814 5.92 -12.92 -25.55
C THR A 814 4.61 -13.51 -25.03
N ASP A 815 4.29 -14.73 -25.46
CA ASP A 815 3.15 -15.48 -24.92
C ASP A 815 3.55 -16.31 -23.68
N ASN A 816 4.76 -16.12 -23.14
CA ASN A 816 5.24 -16.78 -21.94
C ASN A 816 5.04 -15.88 -20.70
N ASP A 817 4.24 -16.35 -19.76
CA ASP A 817 3.89 -15.62 -18.54
C ASP A 817 5.08 -15.38 -17.59
N GLU A 818 6.14 -16.21 -17.67
CA GLU A 818 7.33 -16.10 -16.84
C GLU A 818 8.35 -15.05 -17.34
N ASP A 819 8.16 -14.51 -18.54
CA ASP A 819 9.11 -13.55 -19.11
C ASP A 819 8.92 -12.17 -18.50
N PHE A 820 10.02 -11.62 -17.97
CA PHE A 820 10.04 -10.28 -17.39
C PHE A 820 11.06 -9.39 -18.10
N PHE A 821 10.57 -8.33 -18.74
CA PHE A 821 11.40 -7.32 -19.39
C PHE A 821 11.86 -6.27 -18.37
N GLU A 822 13.17 -6.09 -18.20
CA GLU A 822 13.69 -5.10 -17.24
C GLU A 822 13.33 -3.65 -17.64
N ASP A 823 13.13 -3.37 -18.92
CA ASP A 823 12.53 -2.13 -19.42
C ASP A 823 11.60 -2.41 -20.59
N ASN A 824 10.63 -1.53 -20.81
CA ASN A 824 9.64 -1.68 -21.87
C ASN A 824 8.94 -0.33 -22.15
N TYR A 825 8.08 -0.27 -23.17
CA TYR A 825 7.37 0.95 -23.55
C TYR A 825 8.32 2.15 -23.68
N ILE A 826 9.40 1.97 -24.46
CA ILE A 826 10.44 2.97 -24.72
C ILE A 826 10.22 3.62 -26.09
N ASP A 827 10.77 4.82 -26.28
CA ASP A 827 10.83 5.45 -27.59
C ASP A 827 12.18 5.09 -28.22
N LEU A 828 12.17 4.29 -29.31
CA LEU A 828 13.41 3.97 -30.02
C LEU A 828 13.78 5.13 -30.95
N VAL A 829 14.82 5.84 -30.57
CA VAL A 829 15.38 6.96 -31.34
C VAL A 829 16.19 6.40 -32.54
N PRO A 830 15.99 6.91 -33.77
CA PRO A 830 16.68 6.41 -34.94
C PRO A 830 18.21 6.44 -34.79
N GLY A 831 18.86 5.36 -35.25
CA GLY A 831 20.30 5.23 -35.19
C GLY A 831 20.92 4.97 -33.82
N ARG A 832 20.13 4.85 -32.77
CA ARG A 832 20.61 4.44 -31.45
C ARG A 832 20.43 2.96 -31.20
N GLU A 833 21.34 2.40 -30.42
CA GLU A 833 21.29 1.02 -29.94
C GLU A 833 20.79 0.99 -28.50
N TYR A 834 19.77 0.16 -28.26
CA TYR A 834 19.21 -0.07 -26.93
C TYR A 834 19.53 -1.48 -26.47
N LYS A 835 19.98 -1.63 -25.23
CA LYS A 835 20.24 -2.91 -24.59
C LYS A 835 19.23 -3.15 -23.48
N LEU A 836 18.46 -4.22 -23.61
CA LEU A 836 17.46 -4.62 -22.64
C LEU A 836 17.71 -6.05 -22.19
N LYS A 837 17.55 -6.29 -20.89
CA LYS A 837 17.60 -7.65 -20.36
C LYS A 837 16.19 -8.17 -20.15
N VAL A 838 16.02 -9.44 -20.44
CA VAL A 838 14.80 -10.19 -20.18
C VAL A 838 15.15 -11.35 -19.28
N ARG A 839 14.53 -11.40 -18.09
CA ARG A 839 14.59 -12.60 -17.26
C ARG A 839 13.64 -13.62 -17.86
N THR A 840 14.17 -14.76 -18.29
CA THR A 840 13.43 -15.84 -18.95
C THR A 840 14.17 -17.15 -18.79
N LYS A 841 13.44 -18.27 -18.82
CA LYS A 841 13.98 -19.63 -18.89
C LYS A 841 14.17 -20.09 -20.33
N THR A 842 13.64 -19.35 -21.30
CA THR A 842 13.70 -19.62 -22.73
C THR A 842 15.11 -19.35 -23.27
N THR A 843 15.61 -20.17 -24.14
CA THR A 843 16.93 -19.95 -24.79
C THR A 843 16.87 -18.74 -25.75
N ALA A 844 18.02 -18.08 -26.00
CA ALA A 844 18.06 -16.95 -26.90
C ALA A 844 17.60 -17.28 -28.33
N GLU A 845 17.82 -18.51 -28.79
CA GLU A 845 17.40 -18.98 -30.14
C GLU A 845 15.87 -19.15 -30.22
N GLU A 846 15.25 -19.75 -29.19
CA GLU A 846 13.79 -19.86 -29.09
C GLU A 846 13.16 -18.47 -28.89
N PHE A 847 13.74 -17.64 -28.03
CA PHE A 847 13.25 -16.30 -27.73
C PHE A 847 13.17 -15.41 -28.99
N LYS A 848 14.12 -15.51 -29.91
CA LYS A 848 14.09 -14.83 -31.23
C LYS A 848 12.86 -15.14 -32.06
N THR A 849 12.28 -16.31 -31.89
CA THR A 849 11.12 -16.78 -32.67
C THR A 849 9.77 -16.43 -32.00
N THR A 850 9.79 -16.18 -30.71
CA THR A 850 8.58 -15.92 -29.90
C THR A 850 8.37 -14.45 -29.55
N ILE A 851 9.47 -13.66 -29.60
CA ILE A 851 9.38 -12.23 -29.27
C ILE A 851 8.56 -11.47 -30.31
N LYS A 852 7.66 -10.65 -29.82
CA LYS A 852 6.80 -9.76 -30.60
C LYS A 852 6.97 -8.33 -30.12
N TYR A 853 6.57 -7.37 -30.96
CA TYR A 853 6.55 -5.97 -30.54
C TYR A 853 5.34 -5.22 -31.09
N GLN A 854 5.00 -4.14 -30.41
CA GLN A 854 4.02 -3.13 -30.84
C GLN A 854 4.66 -1.74 -30.71
N THR A 855 4.19 -0.80 -31.52
CA THR A 855 4.56 0.63 -31.46
C THR A 855 3.43 1.46 -32.03
N LEU A 856 3.40 2.76 -31.74
CA LEU A 856 2.45 3.72 -32.32
C LEU A 856 2.64 3.89 -33.81
#